data_ccba29100c12a8ceeb14bc93f6709fa9
#
_entry.id   ccba29100c12a8ceeb14bc93f6709fa9
#
_cell.length_a   1.000
_cell.length_b   1.000
_cell.length_c   1.000
_cell.angle_alpha   90.00
_cell.angle_beta   90.00
_cell.angle_gamma   90.00
#
_symmetry.space_group_name_H-M   'P 1'
#
loop_
_entity.id
_entity.type
_entity.pdbx_description
1 polymer ?
#
loop_
_entity_poly.entity_id
_entity_poly.type
_entity_poly.pdbx_seq_one_letter_code
_entity_poly.pdbx_strand_id
1 'polypeptide(L)'
;MCIVLRPSRVHNPEGSTKRALTLKDILNGTFSYKTFFPNWISGQEYLHQSAENNIILYNIETGESYIILSNSTMKSVNASNYGLSPDRQFAYLESDYSKLWRYSYTATYHIYDLRNGEFVKGYELPRPIQYLCWSPVGSKLVYVYQNNIYLKQRPGDPPFQITYNGKENKIFNGIPDWVYEEEMLATKYALWWSPNGKFLAYAEFNDTDIPVIAYSYYGDEQYPRTINIPYPKAGAKNPIVRIFIIDTTYPQHVGPREVPVPAMIASSDYYFSWLTWVNDERICLQWLKRVQNVSVLSICAFREDWQIWDCPKTQEHIEESRTGWAGGFFVSTPVFSYDAISYYKIFSDKDGYKHIHYIKDSVENAIQITSGKWEAINIFRVTQDSLFYSSNEFEGYPGRRNIYRISIGSYPPSKKCVTCHLRKERCQYYTASFSDYAKYYALICYGPGLPISTLHDGRTDQEIKILEENKELENALKNIQLPKEEIKKLEVDEITLWYKMILPPQFDRSKKYPLLIQVYGGPCSQSVRSVFAVNWISYLSSKEGMVIALVDGRGTAFQGDKLLYAVYRKLGVYEVEDQITAVRKFIEMGFIDEKRIAIWGWSYGGYVSSLALASGTGLFKCGIAVAPVSSWEYYASIYTERFMGFPTKDDNLEHYKNSTVMARAEYFRNVDYLLIHGTADDNVHFQNSAQIAKALVNAQVDFQAMWYSDQNHGLSGLSTNHLYTHMTHFLKQCFSSSD
;
A
#
# COMPACT_ATOMS: atom_id res chain seq x y z
N MET A 1 33.78 -16.18 41.10
CA MET A 1 32.99 -17.42 41.21
C MET A 1 31.94 -17.35 40.09
N CYS A 2 32.24 -17.90 38.94
CA CYS A 2 31.35 -17.85 37.78
C CYS A 2 30.27 -18.95 37.94
N ILE A 3 29.01 -18.49 38.05
CA ILE A 3 27.87 -19.42 38.00
C ILE A 3 27.47 -19.58 36.53
N VAL A 4 27.77 -20.72 35.95
CA VAL A 4 27.29 -21.15 34.66
C VAL A 4 25.84 -21.61 34.82
N LEU A 5 24.90 -20.78 34.37
CA LEU A 5 23.50 -21.17 34.25
C LEU A 5 23.35 -22.16 33.06
N ARG A 6 23.06 -23.41 33.36
CA ARG A 6 22.67 -24.39 32.33
C ARG A 6 21.30 -24.03 31.77
N PRO A 7 21.08 -24.08 30.44
CA PRO A 7 19.76 -23.88 29.86
C PRO A 7 18.84 -25.02 30.33
N SER A 8 17.68 -24.66 30.85
CA SER A 8 16.61 -25.57 31.18
C SER A 8 16.19 -26.41 29.96
N ARG A 9 16.32 -27.72 30.02
CA ARG A 9 15.78 -28.64 29.02
C ARG A 9 14.26 -28.47 28.98
N VAL A 10 13.73 -27.91 27.89
CA VAL A 10 12.33 -28.01 27.58
C VAL A 10 12.03 -29.47 27.25
N HIS A 11 11.24 -30.13 28.08
CA HIS A 11 10.73 -31.47 27.79
C HIS A 11 9.87 -31.43 26.52
N ASN A 12 10.34 -32.07 25.46
CA ASN A 12 9.51 -32.41 24.31
C ASN A 12 8.58 -33.58 24.74
N PRO A 13 7.26 -33.43 24.67
CA PRO A 13 6.39 -34.59 24.88
C PRO A 13 6.55 -35.57 23.72
N GLU A 14 6.62 -36.83 24.05
CA GLU A 14 6.73 -37.94 23.12
C GLU A 14 5.62 -37.86 22.05
N GLY A 15 5.99 -37.77 20.76
CA GLY A 15 5.08 -37.98 19.63
C GLY A 15 5.23 -37.09 18.41
N SER A 16 5.90 -35.91 18.47
CA SER A 16 6.08 -35.06 17.31
C SER A 16 7.55 -34.93 16.92
N THR A 17 7.89 -35.40 15.72
CA THR A 17 9.22 -35.21 15.11
C THR A 17 9.47 -33.76 14.63
N LYS A 18 8.46 -32.89 14.72
CA LYS A 18 8.51 -31.51 14.26
C LYS A 18 9.15 -30.58 15.29
N ARG A 19 10.02 -29.67 14.82
CA ARG A 19 10.62 -28.62 15.66
C ARG A 19 9.80 -27.33 15.67
N ALA A 20 9.93 -26.55 16.72
CA ALA A 20 9.39 -25.20 16.77
C ALA A 20 10.13 -24.26 15.80
N LEU A 21 9.47 -23.17 15.41
CA LEU A 21 10.09 -22.06 14.68
C LEU A 21 11.21 -21.44 15.54
N THR A 22 12.26 -20.97 14.88
CA THR A 22 13.31 -20.17 15.52
C THR A 22 13.26 -18.75 15.00
N LEU A 23 13.72 -17.77 15.79
CA LEU A 23 13.82 -16.38 15.33
C LEU A 23 14.74 -16.27 14.09
N LYS A 24 15.80 -17.08 14.02
CA LYS A 24 16.70 -17.14 12.87
C LYS A 24 16.00 -17.59 11.59
N ASP A 25 15.06 -18.53 11.68
CA ASP A 25 14.25 -18.95 10.51
C ASP A 25 13.46 -17.78 9.92
N ILE A 26 12.92 -16.92 10.79
CA ILE A 26 12.17 -15.75 10.39
C ILE A 26 13.08 -14.67 9.78
N LEU A 27 14.17 -14.35 10.47
CA LEU A 27 15.09 -13.28 10.07
C LEU A 27 15.84 -13.58 8.75
N ASN A 28 16.09 -14.87 8.49
CA ASN A 28 16.72 -15.30 7.23
C ASN A 28 15.72 -15.46 6.07
N GLY A 29 14.42 -15.24 6.29
CA GLY A 29 13.41 -15.41 5.27
C GLY A 29 13.21 -16.87 4.80
N THR A 30 13.60 -17.86 5.64
CA THR A 30 13.56 -19.29 5.29
C THR A 30 12.18 -19.77 4.84
N PHE A 31 11.12 -19.15 5.33
CA PHE A 31 9.73 -19.50 5.03
C PHE A 31 9.00 -18.43 4.21
N SER A 32 9.73 -17.65 3.43
CA SER A 32 9.15 -16.72 2.47
C SER A 32 8.52 -17.48 1.30
N TYR A 33 7.31 -17.10 0.92
CA TYR A 33 6.65 -17.66 -0.26
C TYR A 33 6.94 -16.85 -1.52
N LYS A 34 6.78 -17.51 -2.66
CA LYS A 34 6.85 -16.89 -3.99
C LYS A 34 5.45 -16.68 -4.55
N THR A 35 5.29 -15.62 -5.34
CA THR A 35 4.12 -15.39 -6.18
C THR A 35 4.55 -15.19 -7.63
N PHE A 36 3.69 -15.52 -8.56
CA PHE A 36 3.97 -15.30 -9.98
C PHE A 36 2.91 -14.37 -10.56
N PHE A 37 3.34 -13.18 -10.98
CA PHE A 37 2.55 -12.23 -11.74
C PHE A 37 3.09 -12.16 -13.16
N PRO A 38 2.31 -12.58 -14.17
CA PRO A 38 2.71 -12.39 -15.56
C PRO A 38 2.90 -10.90 -15.87
N ASN A 39 4.04 -10.55 -16.46
CA ASN A 39 4.21 -9.23 -17.08
C ASN A 39 3.65 -9.29 -18.51
N TRP A 40 2.35 -9.00 -18.63
CA TRP A 40 1.64 -9.08 -19.88
C TRP A 40 2.16 -8.06 -20.89
N ILE A 41 2.40 -8.51 -22.13
CA ILE A 41 2.81 -7.65 -23.25
C ILE A 41 1.85 -7.76 -24.44
N SER A 42 0.92 -8.70 -24.39
CA SER A 42 -0.18 -8.84 -25.34
C SER A 42 -1.32 -9.68 -24.76
N GLY A 43 -2.39 -9.90 -25.51
CA GLY A 43 -3.49 -10.76 -25.10
C GLY A 43 -3.10 -12.21 -24.84
N GLN A 44 -1.94 -12.68 -25.32
CA GLN A 44 -1.51 -14.08 -25.25
C GLN A 44 -0.05 -14.29 -24.85
N GLU A 45 0.69 -13.22 -24.57
CA GLU A 45 2.11 -13.30 -24.26
C GLU A 45 2.46 -12.54 -22.99
N TYR A 46 3.37 -13.11 -22.24
CA TYR A 46 3.93 -12.47 -21.06
C TYR A 46 5.43 -12.72 -20.93
N LEU A 47 6.09 -11.79 -20.22
CA LEU A 47 7.48 -11.93 -19.80
C LEU A 47 7.57 -12.53 -18.42
N HIS A 48 8.59 -13.35 -18.22
CA HIS A 48 8.99 -13.82 -16.90
C HIS A 48 10.50 -14.06 -16.82
N GLN A 49 11.02 -14.13 -15.62
CA GLN A 49 12.42 -14.47 -15.37
C GLN A 49 12.57 -15.99 -15.21
N SER A 50 13.54 -16.59 -15.91
CA SER A 50 13.87 -18.00 -15.74
C SER A 50 14.75 -18.26 -14.51
N ALA A 51 14.96 -19.54 -14.17
CA ALA A 51 15.85 -19.95 -13.10
C ALA A 51 17.32 -19.49 -13.31
N GLU A 52 17.74 -19.38 -14.59
CA GLU A 52 19.07 -18.87 -14.99
C GLU A 52 19.12 -17.33 -15.07
N ASN A 53 18.06 -16.65 -14.65
CA ASN A 53 17.90 -15.20 -14.70
C ASN A 53 17.86 -14.60 -16.12
N ASN A 54 17.47 -15.38 -17.14
CA ASN A 54 17.12 -14.84 -18.44
C ASN A 54 15.71 -14.29 -18.43
N ILE A 55 15.42 -13.25 -19.22
CA ILE A 55 14.08 -12.75 -19.44
C ILE A 55 13.50 -13.47 -20.64
N ILE A 56 12.41 -14.19 -20.38
CA ILE A 56 11.74 -15.08 -21.32
C ILE A 56 10.40 -14.48 -21.72
N LEU A 57 10.14 -14.47 -23.02
CA LEU A 57 8.82 -14.27 -23.59
C LEU A 57 8.17 -15.65 -23.76
N TYR A 58 7.00 -15.82 -23.15
CA TYR A 58 6.19 -17.03 -23.27
C TYR A 58 4.90 -16.73 -24.00
N ASN A 59 4.59 -17.51 -25.04
CA ASN A 59 3.32 -17.48 -25.76
C ASN A 59 2.42 -18.61 -25.27
N ILE A 60 1.24 -18.28 -24.76
CA ILE A 60 0.30 -19.24 -24.15
C ILE A 60 -0.32 -20.17 -25.18
N GLU A 61 -0.58 -19.69 -26.42
CA GLU A 61 -1.27 -20.47 -27.44
C GLU A 61 -0.35 -21.50 -28.10
N THR A 62 0.89 -21.10 -28.41
CA THR A 62 1.86 -21.99 -29.05
C THR A 62 2.66 -22.80 -28.03
N GLY A 63 2.74 -22.37 -26.77
CA GLY A 63 3.60 -22.95 -25.75
C GLY A 63 5.09 -22.65 -25.95
N GLU A 64 5.44 -21.81 -26.91
CA GLU A 64 6.83 -21.47 -27.22
C GLU A 64 7.40 -20.44 -26.26
N SER A 65 8.70 -20.51 -26.05
CA SER A 65 9.47 -19.62 -25.18
C SER A 65 10.70 -19.09 -25.89
N TYR A 66 10.94 -17.79 -25.78
CA TYR A 66 12.09 -17.12 -26.39
C TYR A 66 12.86 -16.29 -25.36
N ILE A 67 14.18 -16.36 -25.36
CA ILE A 67 15.01 -15.47 -24.54
C ILE A 67 15.03 -14.10 -25.21
N ILE A 68 14.50 -13.09 -24.55
CA ILE A 68 14.51 -11.69 -25.01
C ILE A 68 15.75 -10.96 -24.51
N LEU A 69 16.11 -11.17 -23.24
CA LEU A 69 17.32 -10.62 -22.62
C LEU A 69 18.05 -11.74 -21.88
N SER A 70 19.33 -11.92 -22.23
CA SER A 70 20.17 -12.90 -21.53
C SER A 70 20.63 -12.37 -20.18
N ASN A 71 20.90 -13.28 -19.25
CA ASN A 71 21.52 -12.96 -17.96
C ASN A 71 22.90 -12.28 -18.15
N SER A 72 23.66 -12.67 -19.18
CA SER A 72 24.95 -12.04 -19.51
C SER A 72 24.78 -10.57 -19.91
N THR A 73 23.77 -10.23 -20.71
CA THR A 73 23.42 -8.84 -21.07
C THR A 73 23.05 -8.03 -19.83
N MET A 74 22.18 -8.58 -18.95
CA MET A 74 21.80 -7.93 -17.70
C MET A 74 23.02 -7.67 -16.80
N LYS A 75 23.88 -8.66 -16.63
CA LYS A 75 25.09 -8.56 -15.81
C LYS A 75 26.14 -7.60 -16.36
N SER A 76 26.22 -7.39 -17.68
CA SER A 76 27.22 -6.52 -18.29
C SER A 76 27.12 -5.05 -17.83
N VAL A 77 25.92 -4.63 -17.40
CA VAL A 77 25.66 -3.30 -16.82
C VAL A 77 25.16 -3.37 -15.39
N ASN A 78 25.28 -4.54 -14.74
CA ASN A 78 24.79 -4.78 -13.39
C ASN A 78 23.30 -4.42 -13.22
N ALA A 79 22.47 -4.75 -14.22
CA ALA A 79 21.06 -4.40 -14.23
C ALA A 79 20.26 -5.19 -13.21
N SER A 80 19.42 -4.49 -12.45
CA SER A 80 18.47 -5.04 -11.47
C SER A 80 17.02 -5.10 -12.00
N ASN A 81 16.73 -4.32 -13.05
CA ASN A 81 15.40 -4.23 -13.65
C ASN A 81 15.50 -3.96 -15.15
N TYR A 82 14.39 -4.12 -15.86
CA TYR A 82 14.30 -3.90 -17.31
C TYR A 82 12.88 -3.49 -17.74
N GLY A 83 12.74 -2.94 -18.95
CA GLY A 83 11.46 -2.73 -19.59
C GLY A 83 11.59 -2.71 -21.10
N LEU A 84 10.70 -3.45 -21.79
CA LEU A 84 10.68 -3.52 -23.25
C LEU A 84 9.91 -2.35 -23.86
N SER A 85 10.39 -1.85 -25.02
CA SER A 85 9.56 -0.99 -25.85
C SER A 85 8.39 -1.79 -26.45
N PRO A 86 7.20 -1.19 -26.66
CA PRO A 86 6.05 -1.91 -27.19
C PRO A 86 6.26 -2.52 -28.58
N ASP A 87 7.12 -1.92 -29.41
CA ASP A 87 7.53 -2.45 -30.71
C ASP A 87 8.57 -3.58 -30.63
N ARG A 88 9.01 -3.91 -29.40
CA ARG A 88 9.99 -4.98 -29.10
C ARG A 88 11.35 -4.80 -29.79
N GLN A 89 11.70 -3.56 -30.13
CA GLN A 89 12.99 -3.27 -30.75
C GLN A 89 14.06 -2.95 -29.71
N PHE A 90 13.65 -2.38 -28.57
CA PHE A 90 14.56 -1.90 -27.53
C PHE A 90 14.14 -2.39 -26.15
N ALA A 91 15.12 -2.44 -25.27
CA ALA A 91 14.90 -2.59 -23.84
C ALA A 91 15.70 -1.52 -23.09
N TYR A 92 15.14 -0.93 -22.03
CA TYR A 92 15.99 -0.29 -21.05
C TYR A 92 16.42 -1.30 -19.98
N LEU A 93 17.67 -1.16 -19.53
CA LEU A 93 18.25 -1.91 -18.40
C LEU A 93 18.56 -0.89 -17.31
N GLU A 94 18.12 -1.18 -16.08
CA GLU A 94 18.20 -0.27 -14.94
C GLU A 94 19.24 -0.76 -13.93
N SER A 95 20.21 0.10 -13.60
CA SER A 95 21.28 -0.15 -12.64
C SER A 95 21.44 1.01 -11.66
N ASP A 96 22.35 0.88 -10.69
CA ASP A 96 22.68 1.93 -9.71
C ASP A 96 21.45 2.48 -8.98
N TYR A 97 20.56 1.58 -8.57
CA TYR A 97 19.36 1.93 -7.85
C TYR A 97 19.68 2.65 -6.53
N SER A 98 19.12 3.84 -6.35
CA SER A 98 19.23 4.61 -5.12
C SER A 98 17.84 5.06 -4.65
N LYS A 99 17.34 4.44 -3.59
CA LYS A 99 16.03 4.74 -3.02
C LYS A 99 15.97 6.17 -2.47
N LEU A 100 14.86 6.86 -2.72
CA LEU A 100 14.57 8.18 -2.17
C LEU A 100 13.48 8.07 -1.09
N TRP A 101 12.21 7.86 -1.47
CA TRP A 101 11.07 7.74 -0.55
C TRP A 101 10.39 6.37 -0.68
N ARG A 102 9.12 6.25 -0.36
CA ARG A 102 8.40 4.96 -0.40
C ARG A 102 8.41 4.31 -1.77
N TYR A 103 8.17 5.09 -2.83
CA TYR A 103 8.07 4.60 -4.22
C TYR A 103 9.20 5.12 -5.11
N SER A 104 9.66 6.34 -4.88
CA SER A 104 10.67 7.01 -5.71
C SER A 104 12.09 6.50 -5.43
N TYR A 105 12.87 6.54 -6.48
CA TYR A 105 14.31 6.25 -6.50
C TYR A 105 14.93 6.90 -7.73
N THR A 106 16.23 6.94 -7.76
CA THR A 106 17.00 7.28 -8.97
C THR A 106 17.76 6.06 -9.45
N ALA A 107 18.02 6.01 -10.76
CA ALA A 107 18.77 4.93 -11.37
C ALA A 107 19.56 5.39 -12.60
N THR A 108 20.45 4.54 -13.08
CA THR A 108 21.12 4.63 -14.37
C THR A 108 20.38 3.75 -15.37
N TYR A 109 20.09 4.28 -16.55
CA TYR A 109 19.37 3.55 -17.60
C TYR A 109 20.27 3.35 -18.81
N HIS A 110 20.34 2.10 -19.30
CA HIS A 110 21.05 1.70 -20.50
C HIS A 110 20.06 1.19 -21.52
N ILE A 111 20.07 1.73 -22.74
CA ILE A 111 19.16 1.27 -23.79
C ILE A 111 19.90 0.22 -24.65
N TYR A 112 19.26 -0.93 -24.77
CA TYR A 112 19.76 -2.08 -25.53
C TYR A 112 18.91 -2.31 -26.79
N ASP A 113 19.56 -2.39 -27.95
CA ASP A 113 18.90 -2.74 -29.22
C ASP A 113 18.82 -4.26 -29.32
N LEU A 114 17.61 -4.79 -29.26
CA LEU A 114 17.33 -6.24 -29.27
C LEU A 114 17.58 -6.89 -30.62
N ARG A 115 17.52 -6.12 -31.74
CA ARG A 115 17.79 -6.64 -33.08
C ARG A 115 19.27 -6.78 -33.37
N ASN A 116 20.02 -5.74 -32.99
CA ASN A 116 21.47 -5.69 -33.27
C ASN A 116 22.29 -6.36 -32.16
N GLY A 117 21.69 -6.60 -30.98
CA GLY A 117 22.38 -7.23 -29.86
C GLY A 117 23.44 -6.33 -29.22
N GLU A 118 23.27 -4.99 -29.28
CA GLU A 118 24.24 -4.02 -28.74
C GLU A 118 23.54 -2.86 -28.03
N PHE A 119 24.28 -2.15 -27.16
CA PHE A 119 23.78 -0.93 -26.55
C PHE A 119 23.68 0.20 -27.57
N VAL A 120 22.59 0.99 -27.47
CA VAL A 120 22.35 2.12 -28.37
C VAL A 120 23.44 3.17 -28.21
N LYS A 121 24.03 3.58 -29.34
CA LYS A 121 25.00 4.67 -29.43
C LYS A 121 24.30 5.98 -29.83
N GLY A 122 24.90 7.11 -29.53
CA GLY A 122 24.40 8.44 -29.86
C GLY A 122 24.22 9.29 -28.62
N TYR A 123 23.06 9.95 -28.50
CA TYR A 123 22.77 10.77 -27.30
C TYR A 123 22.43 9.92 -26.10
N GLU A 124 23.43 9.71 -25.23
CA GLU A 124 23.28 8.97 -23.98
C GLU A 124 22.29 9.62 -23.02
N LEU A 125 21.67 8.79 -22.20
CA LEU A 125 20.80 9.27 -21.12
C LEU A 125 21.66 9.86 -19.98
N PRO A 126 21.23 10.97 -19.34
CA PRO A 126 21.94 11.53 -18.20
C PRO A 126 21.86 10.60 -16.98
N ARG A 127 22.67 10.88 -15.97
CA ARG A 127 22.73 10.10 -14.72
C ARG A 127 22.75 11.03 -13.51
N PRO A 128 21.99 10.74 -12.45
CA PRO A 128 20.95 9.71 -12.32
C PRO A 128 19.61 10.21 -12.89
N ILE A 129 18.76 9.28 -13.37
CA ILE A 129 17.40 9.57 -13.83
C ILE A 129 16.42 9.28 -12.70
N GLN A 130 15.40 10.14 -12.54
CA GLN A 130 14.35 10.01 -11.53
C GLN A 130 13.20 9.10 -11.98
N TYR A 131 12.87 9.11 -13.27
CA TYR A 131 11.87 8.23 -13.88
C TYR A 131 12.11 8.09 -15.38
N LEU A 132 11.83 6.91 -15.93
CA LEU A 132 11.84 6.65 -17.37
C LEU A 132 10.71 5.69 -17.73
N CYS A 133 9.99 5.97 -18.84
CA CYS A 133 9.03 5.03 -19.40
C CYS A 133 8.96 5.13 -20.93
N TRP A 134 8.58 4.02 -21.55
CA TRP A 134 8.23 3.97 -22.97
C TRP A 134 6.85 4.57 -23.22
N SER A 135 6.64 5.13 -24.40
CA SER A 135 5.32 5.37 -24.98
C SER A 135 4.56 4.07 -25.12
N PRO A 136 3.22 4.02 -25.07
CA PRO A 136 2.46 2.79 -25.27
C PRO A 136 2.61 2.15 -26.64
N VAL A 137 3.08 2.91 -27.64
CA VAL A 137 3.27 2.46 -29.01
C VAL A 137 4.64 2.89 -29.53
N GLY A 138 5.31 1.99 -30.27
CA GLY A 138 6.62 2.23 -30.86
C GLY A 138 7.75 2.25 -29.81
N SER A 139 8.79 3.04 -30.07
CA SER A 139 9.99 3.15 -29.22
C SER A 139 10.28 4.58 -28.76
N LYS A 140 9.27 5.45 -28.77
CA LYS A 140 9.33 6.76 -28.15
C LYS A 140 9.47 6.61 -26.63
N LEU A 141 10.27 7.44 -25.97
CA LEU A 141 10.44 7.38 -24.52
C LEU A 141 10.46 8.78 -23.90
N VAL A 142 10.05 8.84 -22.64
CA VAL A 142 10.13 10.03 -21.79
C VAL A 142 10.91 9.69 -20.54
N TYR A 143 11.69 10.68 -20.06
CA TYR A 143 12.38 10.55 -18.76
C TYR A 143 12.37 11.87 -18.01
N VAL A 144 12.55 11.77 -16.68
CA VAL A 144 12.66 12.91 -15.77
C VAL A 144 14.08 12.98 -15.22
N TYR A 145 14.71 14.13 -15.43
CA TYR A 145 16.04 14.44 -14.95
C TYR A 145 16.07 15.85 -14.38
N GLN A 146 16.61 16.01 -13.17
CA GLN A 146 16.65 17.29 -12.46
C GLN A 146 15.25 17.98 -12.42
N ASN A 147 14.23 17.20 -12.09
CA ASN A 147 12.82 17.63 -12.01
C ASN A 147 12.24 18.19 -13.33
N ASN A 148 12.88 17.93 -14.46
CA ASN A 148 12.41 18.32 -15.78
C ASN A 148 12.15 17.11 -16.68
N ILE A 149 11.17 17.24 -17.57
CA ILE A 149 10.72 16.18 -18.47
C ILE A 149 11.42 16.33 -19.82
N TYR A 150 11.92 15.21 -20.33
CA TYR A 150 12.60 15.10 -21.63
C TYR A 150 11.95 13.99 -22.45
N LEU A 151 11.73 14.26 -23.73
CA LEU A 151 11.17 13.33 -24.72
C LEU A 151 12.22 12.96 -25.75
N LYS A 152 12.31 11.66 -26.09
CA LYS A 152 13.08 11.17 -27.24
C LYS A 152 12.12 10.47 -28.21
N GLN A 153 12.16 10.83 -29.50
CA GLN A 153 11.34 10.20 -30.53
C GLN A 153 11.85 8.77 -30.83
N ARG A 154 13.18 8.58 -30.73
CA ARG A 154 13.87 7.28 -30.78
C ARG A 154 15.00 7.25 -29.74
N PRO A 155 15.39 6.08 -29.26
CA PRO A 155 16.44 5.99 -28.23
C PRO A 155 17.76 6.72 -28.55
N GLY A 156 18.23 6.67 -29.81
CA GLY A 156 19.46 7.33 -30.27
C GLY A 156 19.34 8.82 -30.59
N ASP A 157 18.11 9.37 -30.66
CA ASP A 157 17.89 10.77 -31.03
C ASP A 157 18.29 11.75 -29.90
N PRO A 158 18.55 13.03 -30.22
CA PRO A 158 18.68 14.06 -29.21
C PRO A 158 17.36 14.22 -28.44
N PRO A 159 17.40 14.48 -27.12
CA PRO A 159 16.22 14.71 -26.33
C PRO A 159 15.59 16.08 -26.65
N PHE A 160 14.26 16.14 -26.66
CA PHE A 160 13.49 17.38 -26.62
C PHE A 160 13.11 17.66 -25.16
N GLN A 161 13.52 18.81 -24.63
CA GLN A 161 13.15 19.21 -23.27
C GLN A 161 11.74 19.80 -23.27
N ILE A 162 10.84 19.25 -22.45
CA ILE A 162 9.44 19.68 -22.35
C ILE A 162 9.28 20.79 -21.29
N THR A 163 9.94 20.62 -20.13
CA THR A 163 9.85 21.57 -19.01
C THR A 163 11.21 22.14 -18.65
N TYR A 164 11.26 23.40 -18.17
CA TYR A 164 12.49 24.15 -17.92
C TYR A 164 12.57 24.74 -16.50
N ASN A 165 11.49 24.66 -15.73
CA ASN A 165 11.35 25.29 -14.42
C ASN A 165 11.62 24.32 -13.25
N GLY A 166 11.96 23.07 -13.55
CA GLY A 166 12.25 22.06 -12.54
C GLY A 166 13.36 22.53 -11.60
N LYS A 167 13.13 22.38 -10.30
CA LYS A 167 14.07 22.80 -9.26
C LYS A 167 13.92 21.91 -8.04
N GLU A 168 15.05 21.40 -7.55
CA GLU A 168 15.11 20.56 -6.37
C GLU A 168 14.36 21.19 -5.18
N ASN A 169 13.52 20.39 -4.52
CA ASN A 169 12.67 20.77 -3.39
C ASN A 169 11.75 21.99 -3.63
N LYS A 170 11.49 22.35 -4.89
CA LYS A 170 10.62 23.49 -5.23
C LYS A 170 9.64 23.23 -6.34
N ILE A 171 10.11 22.72 -7.48
CA ILE A 171 9.25 22.44 -8.64
C ILE A 171 9.56 21.05 -9.15
N PHE A 172 8.52 20.23 -9.19
CA PHE A 172 8.59 18.85 -9.67
C PHE A 172 7.70 18.70 -10.90
N ASN A 173 8.26 18.21 -12.00
CA ASN A 173 7.53 17.97 -13.24
C ASN A 173 7.55 16.47 -13.57
N GLY A 174 6.38 15.86 -13.74
CA GLY A 174 6.25 14.44 -14.12
C GLY A 174 6.61 13.44 -13.03
N ILE A 175 6.99 13.91 -11.87
CA ILE A 175 7.22 13.15 -10.64
C ILE A 175 6.55 13.87 -9.48
N PRO A 176 6.00 13.16 -8.47
CA PRO A 176 5.39 13.81 -7.32
C PRO A 176 6.44 14.38 -6.35
N ASP A 177 6.01 15.37 -5.55
CA ASP A 177 6.66 15.74 -4.31
C ASP A 177 6.38 14.71 -3.22
N TRP A 178 6.95 14.87 -2.02
CA TRP A 178 6.82 13.88 -0.95
C TRP A 178 5.35 13.59 -0.58
N VAL A 179 4.54 14.64 -0.37
CA VAL A 179 3.17 14.45 0.13
C VAL A 179 2.23 13.85 -0.91
N TYR A 180 2.40 14.17 -2.19
CA TYR A 180 1.64 13.55 -3.26
C TYR A 180 2.07 12.11 -3.54
N GLU A 181 3.36 11.82 -3.43
CA GLU A 181 3.85 10.44 -3.56
C GLU A 181 3.26 9.53 -2.50
N GLU A 182 3.31 9.95 -1.23
CA GLU A 182 2.86 9.14 -0.10
C GLU A 182 1.35 9.08 0.02
N GLU A 183 0.64 10.21 -0.12
CA GLU A 183 -0.74 10.35 0.35
C GLU A 183 -1.80 10.43 -0.77
N MET A 184 -1.40 10.63 -2.02
CA MET A 184 -2.32 10.77 -3.14
C MET A 184 -2.09 9.76 -4.26
N LEU A 185 -0.91 9.80 -4.89
CA LEU A 185 -0.65 9.04 -6.11
C LEU A 185 -0.18 7.61 -5.84
N ALA A 186 0.46 7.37 -4.69
CA ALA A 186 1.05 6.08 -4.31
C ALA A 186 1.95 5.48 -5.41
N THR A 187 2.70 6.33 -6.08
CA THR A 187 3.60 5.98 -7.18
C THR A 187 4.74 6.99 -7.31
N LYS A 188 5.81 6.59 -8.01
CA LYS A 188 7.00 7.41 -8.27
C LYS A 188 6.89 8.35 -9.46
N TYR A 189 5.76 8.37 -10.17
CA TYR A 189 5.57 9.17 -11.38
C TYR A 189 4.26 9.94 -11.36
N ALA A 190 4.25 11.04 -12.09
CA ALA A 190 3.08 11.88 -12.30
C ALA A 190 3.01 12.31 -13.79
N LEU A 191 3.13 11.32 -14.67
CA LEU A 191 2.98 11.49 -16.12
C LEU A 191 2.26 10.26 -16.73
N TRP A 192 1.44 10.51 -17.76
CA TRP A 192 0.54 9.52 -18.32
C TRP A 192 0.45 9.69 -19.84
N TRP A 193 0.82 8.65 -20.57
CA TRP A 193 0.69 8.60 -22.01
C TRP A 193 -0.75 8.35 -22.43
N SER A 194 -1.19 9.01 -23.52
CA SER A 194 -2.42 8.61 -24.22
C SER A 194 -2.23 7.24 -24.89
N PRO A 195 -3.32 6.48 -25.16
CA PRO A 195 -3.22 5.09 -25.63
C PRO A 195 -2.36 4.88 -26.90
N ASN A 196 -2.36 5.83 -27.84
CA ASN A 196 -1.54 5.76 -29.06
C ASN A 196 -0.22 6.55 -28.94
N GLY A 197 0.10 7.10 -27.76
CA GLY A 197 1.30 7.88 -27.54
C GLY A 197 1.35 9.22 -28.31
N LYS A 198 0.17 9.76 -28.72
CA LYS A 198 0.06 11.09 -29.33
C LYS A 198 0.26 12.18 -28.27
N PHE A 199 -0.39 12.05 -27.12
CA PHE A 199 -0.33 13.00 -26.03
C PHE A 199 0.38 12.44 -24.81
N LEU A 200 1.04 13.34 -24.08
CA LEU A 200 1.59 13.09 -22.76
C LEU A 200 1.00 14.08 -21.77
N ALA A 201 0.27 13.59 -20.79
CA ALA A 201 -0.17 14.38 -19.64
C ALA A 201 0.88 14.31 -18.52
N TYR A 202 1.09 15.38 -17.79
CA TYR A 202 1.96 15.40 -16.61
C TYR A 202 1.47 16.38 -15.56
N ALA A 203 1.79 16.12 -14.31
CA ALA A 203 1.58 17.04 -13.21
C ALA A 203 2.84 17.86 -12.92
N GLU A 204 2.64 19.13 -12.62
CA GLU A 204 3.62 20.03 -12.01
C GLU A 204 3.21 20.26 -10.55
N PHE A 205 4.14 20.03 -9.61
CA PHE A 205 3.95 20.36 -8.19
C PHE A 205 4.87 21.51 -7.81
N ASN A 206 4.30 22.54 -7.18
CA ASN A 206 5.05 23.72 -6.73
C ASN A 206 5.08 23.77 -5.20
N ASP A 207 6.26 23.48 -4.65
CA ASP A 207 6.56 23.42 -3.22
C ASP A 207 7.30 24.68 -2.73
N THR A 208 7.37 25.75 -3.52
CA THR A 208 8.21 26.93 -3.22
C THR A 208 7.96 27.51 -1.83
N ASP A 209 6.71 27.48 -1.37
CA ASP A 209 6.27 28.05 -0.08
C ASP A 209 5.97 26.99 0.98
N ILE A 210 6.32 25.73 0.75
CA ILE A 210 6.01 24.65 1.69
C ILE A 210 7.02 24.62 2.83
N PRO A 211 6.57 24.51 4.08
CA PRO A 211 7.47 24.31 5.21
C PRO A 211 8.35 23.07 5.02
N VAL A 212 9.62 23.17 5.40
CA VAL A 212 10.62 22.12 5.22
C VAL A 212 10.85 21.43 6.54
N ILE A 213 10.85 20.11 6.57
CA ILE A 213 11.42 19.31 7.64
C ILE A 213 12.90 19.11 7.38
N ALA A 214 13.69 19.07 8.45
CA ALA A 214 15.12 18.82 8.39
C ALA A 214 15.52 17.76 9.41
N TYR A 215 16.36 16.82 9.01
CA TYR A 215 16.97 15.87 9.93
C TYR A 215 18.43 15.57 9.57
N SER A 216 19.21 15.17 10.56
CA SER A 216 20.60 14.78 10.37
C SER A 216 20.68 13.36 9.82
N TYR A 217 21.41 13.20 8.73
CA TYR A 217 21.86 11.90 8.21
C TYR A 217 23.34 11.75 8.58
N TYR A 218 23.63 10.81 9.46
CA TYR A 218 24.95 10.71 10.08
C TYR A 218 26.00 10.13 9.12
N GLY A 219 25.64 9.08 8.37
CA GLY A 219 26.56 8.45 7.41
C GLY A 219 27.90 8.04 8.02
N ASP A 220 28.89 7.87 7.15
CA ASP A 220 30.26 7.52 7.57
C ASP A 220 31.22 8.72 7.49
N GLU A 221 30.72 9.91 7.14
CA GLU A 221 31.52 11.13 7.03
C GLU A 221 31.73 11.80 8.39
N GLN A 222 32.76 12.65 8.51
CA GLN A 222 33.09 13.36 9.74
C GLN A 222 31.93 14.26 10.22
N TYR A 223 31.22 14.89 9.29
CA TYR A 223 30.08 15.77 9.58
C TYR A 223 28.80 15.18 9.00
N PRO A 224 27.71 15.11 9.79
CA PRO A 224 26.43 14.65 9.28
C PRO A 224 25.88 15.61 8.20
N ARG A 225 25.18 15.05 7.24
CA ARG A 225 24.45 15.84 6.24
C ARG A 225 23.06 16.20 6.76
N THR A 226 22.60 17.40 6.44
CA THR A 226 21.20 17.78 6.68
C THR A 226 20.36 17.42 5.47
N ILE A 227 19.36 16.57 5.66
CA ILE A 227 18.35 16.26 4.66
C ILE A 227 17.17 17.23 4.86
N ASN A 228 16.74 17.85 3.77
CA ASN A 228 15.63 18.80 3.75
C ASN A 228 14.54 18.28 2.82
N ILE A 229 13.30 18.22 3.30
CA ILE A 229 12.14 17.76 2.53
C ILE A 229 11.00 18.77 2.72
N PRO A 230 10.44 19.34 1.64
CA PRO A 230 9.18 20.06 1.73
C PRO A 230 8.08 19.09 2.23
N TYR A 231 7.51 19.40 3.37
CA TYR A 231 6.56 18.52 4.03
C TYR A 231 5.48 19.34 4.75
N PRO A 232 4.29 19.45 4.17
CA PRO A 232 3.20 20.17 4.80
C PRO A 232 2.61 19.35 5.94
N LYS A 233 2.65 19.88 7.16
CA LYS A 233 1.93 19.30 8.31
C LYS A 233 0.50 19.81 8.35
N ALA A 234 -0.36 19.18 9.16
CA ALA A 234 -1.76 19.58 9.32
C ALA A 234 -1.88 21.10 9.56
N GLY A 235 -2.74 21.76 8.81
CA GLY A 235 -2.95 23.22 8.85
C GLY A 235 -1.93 24.05 8.07
N ALA A 236 -0.81 23.48 7.62
CA ALA A 236 0.19 24.17 6.84
C ALA A 236 -0.25 24.41 5.38
N LYS A 237 0.49 25.27 4.67
CA LYS A 237 0.33 25.49 3.23
C LYS A 237 0.64 24.20 2.47
N ASN A 238 -0.16 23.89 1.44
CA ASN A 238 0.01 22.73 0.59
C ASN A 238 0.65 23.05 -0.75
N PRO A 239 1.27 22.07 -1.43
CA PRO A 239 1.75 22.21 -2.81
C PRO A 239 0.64 22.64 -3.76
N ILE A 240 1.00 23.47 -4.74
CA ILE A 240 0.10 23.81 -5.84
C ILE A 240 0.31 22.79 -6.95
N VAL A 241 -0.75 22.10 -7.35
CA VAL A 241 -0.72 21.15 -8.45
C VAL A 241 -1.38 21.72 -9.70
N ARG A 242 -0.74 21.50 -10.86
CA ARG A 242 -1.26 21.85 -12.19
C ARG A 242 -1.06 20.66 -13.13
N ILE A 243 -2.01 20.42 -14.00
CA ILE A 243 -1.95 19.34 -15.00
C ILE A 243 -1.76 19.96 -16.38
N PHE A 244 -0.78 19.44 -17.10
CA PHE A 244 -0.45 19.87 -18.46
C PHE A 244 -0.50 18.68 -19.41
N ILE A 245 -0.83 18.95 -20.68
CA ILE A 245 -0.80 17.95 -21.75
C ILE A 245 -0.05 18.55 -22.95
N ILE A 246 0.83 17.75 -23.54
CA ILE A 246 1.61 18.10 -24.74
C ILE A 246 1.37 17.09 -25.86
N ASP A 247 1.27 17.56 -27.10
CA ASP A 247 1.34 16.72 -28.29
C ASP A 247 2.81 16.31 -28.52
N THR A 248 3.08 15.03 -28.45
CA THR A 248 4.43 14.48 -28.60
C THR A 248 4.84 14.22 -30.05
N THR A 249 3.94 14.41 -31.00
CA THR A 249 4.21 14.24 -32.43
C THR A 249 5.01 15.43 -32.96
N TYR A 250 4.60 16.63 -32.58
CA TYR A 250 5.24 17.90 -32.96
C TYR A 250 5.45 18.82 -31.75
N PRO A 251 6.23 18.40 -30.75
CA PRO A 251 6.30 19.08 -29.47
C PRO A 251 6.87 20.51 -29.56
N GLN A 252 7.63 20.83 -30.64
CA GLN A 252 8.20 22.16 -30.90
C GLN A 252 7.19 23.17 -31.40
N HIS A 253 6.05 22.74 -31.94
CA HIS A 253 5.08 23.63 -32.55
C HIS A 253 4.03 24.16 -31.56
N VAL A 254 3.63 23.30 -30.61
CA VAL A 254 2.63 23.64 -29.61
C VAL A 254 3.14 23.20 -28.25
N GLY A 255 3.44 24.13 -27.38
CA GLY A 255 3.87 23.83 -26.01
C GLY A 255 2.77 23.16 -25.17
N PRO A 256 3.10 22.74 -23.95
CA PRO A 256 2.14 22.13 -23.03
C PRO A 256 0.92 23.01 -22.79
N ARG A 257 -0.26 22.42 -22.77
CA ARG A 257 -1.53 23.08 -22.45
C ARG A 257 -2.01 22.67 -21.07
N GLU A 258 -2.38 23.66 -20.26
CA GLU A 258 -2.94 23.41 -18.93
C GLU A 258 -4.37 22.90 -19.04
N VAL A 259 -4.71 21.89 -18.22
CA VAL A 259 -6.08 21.37 -18.07
C VAL A 259 -6.79 22.21 -17.02
N PRO A 260 -7.96 22.80 -17.31
CA PRO A 260 -8.67 23.62 -16.35
C PRO A 260 -9.18 22.82 -15.16
N VAL A 261 -9.05 23.41 -13.98
CA VAL A 261 -9.60 22.86 -12.72
C VAL A 261 -11.09 23.21 -12.65
N PRO A 262 -11.98 22.27 -12.25
CA PRO A 262 -13.41 22.55 -12.06
C PRO A 262 -13.65 23.77 -11.15
N ALA A 263 -14.55 24.67 -11.54
CA ALA A 263 -14.77 25.92 -10.82
C ALA A 263 -15.15 25.72 -9.33
N MET A 264 -15.89 24.65 -9.00
CA MET A 264 -16.24 24.31 -7.63
C MET A 264 -14.99 23.98 -6.79
N ILE A 265 -13.97 23.40 -7.40
CA ILE A 265 -12.70 23.02 -6.77
C ILE A 265 -11.75 24.20 -6.69
N ALA A 266 -11.61 24.95 -7.78
CA ALA A 266 -10.66 26.07 -7.93
C ALA A 266 -10.94 27.27 -6.98
N SER A 267 -12.12 27.33 -6.35
CA SER A 267 -12.49 28.38 -5.40
C SER A 267 -11.80 28.30 -4.04
N SER A 268 -11.08 27.20 -3.75
CA SER A 268 -10.37 26.94 -2.49
C SER A 268 -9.13 26.10 -2.75
N ASP A 269 -8.34 25.81 -1.70
CA ASP A 269 -7.26 24.84 -1.77
C ASP A 269 -7.81 23.47 -2.22
N TYR A 270 -7.09 22.81 -3.12
CA TYR A 270 -7.53 21.56 -3.73
C TYR A 270 -6.38 20.58 -3.94
N TYR A 271 -6.77 19.32 -4.20
CA TYR A 271 -5.87 18.27 -4.61
C TYR A 271 -6.28 17.68 -5.95
N PHE A 272 -5.28 17.19 -6.68
CA PHE A 272 -5.43 16.28 -7.79
C PHE A 272 -5.13 14.87 -7.30
N SER A 273 -6.03 13.91 -7.51
CA SER A 273 -5.84 12.56 -6.99
C SER A 273 -5.54 11.53 -8.07
N TRP A 274 -5.98 11.76 -9.31
CA TRP A 274 -5.86 10.72 -10.32
C TRP A 274 -6.22 11.20 -11.73
N LEU A 275 -5.61 10.57 -12.78
CA LEU A 275 -5.90 10.77 -14.20
C LEU A 275 -5.96 9.43 -14.93
N THR A 276 -6.92 9.26 -15.85
CA THR A 276 -6.89 8.20 -16.86
C THR A 276 -7.28 8.72 -18.23
N TRP A 277 -6.66 8.15 -19.25
CA TRP A 277 -7.05 8.35 -20.62
C TRP A 277 -8.26 7.48 -20.95
N VAL A 278 -9.30 8.08 -21.51
CA VAL A 278 -10.47 7.37 -22.06
C VAL A 278 -10.14 6.89 -23.48
N ASN A 279 -9.58 7.78 -24.28
CA ASN A 279 -8.95 7.56 -25.59
C ASN A 279 -7.92 8.68 -25.82
N ASP A 280 -7.33 8.80 -27.02
CA ASP A 280 -6.29 9.81 -27.27
C ASP A 280 -6.77 11.25 -27.15
N GLU A 281 -8.04 11.53 -27.36
CA GLU A 281 -8.59 12.88 -27.34
C GLU A 281 -9.52 13.13 -26.15
N ARG A 282 -9.57 12.21 -25.20
CA ARG A 282 -10.45 12.30 -24.04
C ARG A 282 -9.78 11.78 -22.79
N ILE A 283 -9.81 12.58 -21.73
CA ILE A 283 -9.22 12.25 -20.42
C ILE A 283 -10.24 12.41 -19.31
N CYS A 284 -10.03 11.68 -18.23
CA CYS A 284 -10.80 11.77 -16.99
C CYS A 284 -9.85 12.06 -15.84
N LEU A 285 -10.15 13.11 -15.06
CA LEU A 285 -9.37 13.56 -13.92
C LEU A 285 -10.25 13.60 -12.68
N GLN A 286 -9.64 13.34 -11.51
CA GLN A 286 -10.32 13.50 -10.24
C GLN A 286 -9.64 14.55 -9.38
N TRP A 287 -10.45 15.48 -8.87
CA TRP A 287 -10.08 16.59 -8.02
C TRP A 287 -10.77 16.50 -6.67
N LEU A 288 -10.12 16.97 -5.63
CA LEU A 288 -10.65 16.96 -4.27
C LEU A 288 -10.55 18.36 -3.65
N LYS A 289 -11.55 18.77 -2.89
CA LYS A 289 -11.37 19.89 -1.96
C LYS A 289 -10.37 19.50 -0.87
N ARG A 290 -9.70 20.47 -0.28
CA ARG A 290 -8.69 20.22 0.77
C ARG A 290 -9.24 19.39 1.95
N VAL A 291 -10.46 19.60 2.40
CA VAL A 291 -11.10 18.79 3.45
C VAL A 291 -11.50 17.39 2.98
N GLN A 292 -11.37 17.09 1.70
CA GLN A 292 -11.54 15.77 1.07
C GLN A 292 -12.90 15.10 1.32
N ASN A 293 -13.92 15.86 1.66
CA ASN A 293 -15.29 15.38 1.74
C ASN A 293 -16.08 15.59 0.43
N VAL A 294 -15.49 16.31 -0.53
CA VAL A 294 -16.03 16.53 -1.88
C VAL A 294 -14.97 16.14 -2.90
N SER A 295 -15.35 15.30 -3.85
CA SER A 295 -14.56 14.99 -5.03
C SER A 295 -15.32 15.35 -6.31
N VAL A 296 -14.60 15.80 -7.33
CA VAL A 296 -15.12 16.09 -8.66
C VAL A 296 -14.34 15.30 -9.68
N LEU A 297 -15.04 14.41 -10.37
CA LEU A 297 -14.51 13.72 -11.53
C LEU A 297 -14.87 14.55 -12.76
N SER A 298 -13.86 15.00 -13.51
CA SER A 298 -13.99 15.86 -14.67
C SER A 298 -13.53 15.11 -15.92
N ILE A 299 -14.39 15.08 -16.95
CA ILE A 299 -14.07 14.47 -18.24
C ILE A 299 -13.85 15.58 -19.24
N CYS A 300 -12.64 15.60 -19.82
CA CYS A 300 -12.20 16.65 -20.75
C CYS A 300 -11.95 16.06 -22.13
N ALA A 301 -12.22 16.85 -23.17
CA ALA A 301 -11.98 16.49 -24.56
C ALA A 301 -11.04 17.47 -25.24
N PHE A 302 -10.17 16.99 -26.12
CA PHE A 302 -9.32 17.81 -26.93
C PHE A 302 -10.12 18.50 -28.03
N ARG A 303 -9.96 19.82 -28.19
CA ARG A 303 -10.55 20.63 -29.25
C ARG A 303 -9.46 21.05 -30.25
N GLU A 304 -9.43 20.32 -31.36
CA GLU A 304 -8.39 20.52 -32.37
C GLU A 304 -8.36 21.94 -32.96
N ASP A 305 -9.54 22.52 -33.22
CA ASP A 305 -9.66 23.89 -33.76
C ASP A 305 -9.02 24.97 -32.88
N TRP A 306 -9.01 24.78 -31.58
CA TRP A 306 -8.50 25.72 -30.58
C TRP A 306 -7.23 25.24 -29.86
N GLN A 307 -6.81 24.01 -30.11
CA GLN A 307 -5.65 23.39 -29.45
C GLN A 307 -5.72 23.48 -27.92
N ILE A 308 -6.90 23.22 -27.35
CA ILE A 308 -7.17 23.25 -25.91
C ILE A 308 -7.86 21.98 -25.41
N TRP A 309 -7.76 21.73 -24.11
CA TRP A 309 -8.55 20.73 -23.41
C TRP A 309 -9.79 21.40 -22.83
N ASP A 310 -10.95 21.01 -23.31
CA ASP A 310 -12.25 21.53 -22.91
C ASP A 310 -12.89 20.58 -21.89
N CYS A 311 -13.18 21.10 -20.68
CA CYS A 311 -13.74 20.35 -19.56
C CYS A 311 -15.13 20.93 -19.21
N PRO A 312 -16.18 20.62 -19.97
CA PRO A 312 -17.48 21.20 -19.74
C PRO A 312 -18.10 20.74 -18.42
N LYS A 313 -18.75 21.65 -17.71
CA LYS A 313 -19.42 21.37 -16.43
C LYS A 313 -20.45 20.22 -16.52
N THR A 314 -21.03 19.99 -17.67
CA THR A 314 -21.96 18.88 -17.94
C THR A 314 -21.29 17.51 -17.88
N GLN A 315 -19.97 17.47 -17.88
CA GLN A 315 -19.13 16.27 -17.74
C GLN A 315 -18.39 16.23 -16.39
N GLU A 316 -18.86 17.00 -15.40
CA GLU A 316 -18.40 16.93 -14.02
C GLU A 316 -19.33 16.03 -13.21
N HIS A 317 -18.74 15.04 -12.51
CA HIS A 317 -19.48 14.16 -11.62
C HIS A 317 -19.00 14.39 -10.18
N ILE A 318 -19.93 14.82 -9.31
CA ILE A 318 -19.64 15.23 -7.94
C ILE A 318 -20.00 14.10 -6.98
N GLU A 319 -19.07 13.79 -6.10
CA GLU A 319 -19.30 12.90 -4.95
C GLU A 319 -19.06 13.69 -3.67
N GLU A 320 -20.02 13.64 -2.74
CA GLU A 320 -19.94 14.31 -1.45
C GLU A 320 -20.21 13.34 -0.31
N SER A 321 -19.39 13.36 0.73
CA SER A 321 -19.61 12.64 1.98
C SER A 321 -19.91 13.63 3.11
N ARG A 322 -20.99 13.40 3.85
CA ARG A 322 -21.33 14.19 5.04
C ARG A 322 -20.84 13.58 6.35
N THR A 323 -20.52 12.31 6.34
CA THR A 323 -20.16 11.53 7.54
C THR A 323 -18.73 11.07 7.57
N GLY A 324 -17.97 11.31 6.48
CA GLY A 324 -16.60 10.86 6.32
C GLY A 324 -15.88 11.62 5.20
N TRP A 325 -15.07 10.94 4.47
CA TRP A 325 -14.27 11.47 3.36
C TRP A 325 -14.70 10.84 2.02
N ALA A 326 -14.54 11.58 0.93
CA ALA A 326 -14.85 11.17 -0.44
C ALA A 326 -13.58 10.84 -1.26
N GLY A 327 -12.41 10.92 -0.67
CA GLY A 327 -11.11 10.67 -1.29
C GLY A 327 -10.18 9.83 -0.42
N GLY A 328 -9.00 9.52 -0.89
CA GLY A 328 -7.97 8.78 -0.14
C GLY A 328 -7.67 7.39 -0.70
N PHE A 329 -7.05 6.51 0.07
CA PHE A 329 -6.47 5.23 -0.35
C PHE A 329 -7.41 4.27 -1.11
N PHE A 330 -8.72 4.46 -1.05
CA PHE A 330 -9.71 3.59 -1.68
C PHE A 330 -10.63 4.35 -2.65
N VAL A 331 -10.12 5.45 -3.23
CA VAL A 331 -10.85 6.08 -4.32
C VAL A 331 -10.83 5.14 -5.51
N SER A 332 -11.98 4.54 -5.81
CA SER A 332 -12.12 3.72 -7.00
C SER A 332 -11.98 4.62 -8.24
N THR A 333 -11.03 4.27 -9.07
CA THR A 333 -10.89 4.87 -10.39
C THR A 333 -11.99 4.34 -11.30
N PRO A 334 -12.62 5.17 -12.15
CA PRO A 334 -13.58 4.69 -13.12
C PRO A 334 -12.88 3.79 -14.17
N VAL A 335 -13.56 2.70 -14.52
CA VAL A 335 -13.14 1.81 -15.60
C VAL A 335 -14.11 2.02 -16.76
N PHE A 336 -13.64 2.64 -17.85
CA PHE A 336 -14.47 2.96 -18.99
C PHE A 336 -14.89 1.72 -19.75
N SER A 337 -16.13 1.74 -20.23
CA SER A 337 -16.68 0.74 -21.15
C SER A 337 -16.04 0.85 -22.54
N TYR A 338 -16.30 -0.12 -23.37
CA TYR A 338 -15.81 -0.16 -24.76
C TYR A 338 -16.31 1.01 -25.62
N ASP A 339 -17.43 1.62 -25.25
CA ASP A 339 -18.00 2.81 -25.91
C ASP A 339 -17.19 4.11 -25.66
N ALA A 340 -16.20 4.06 -24.77
CA ALA A 340 -15.42 5.21 -24.32
C ALA A 340 -16.26 6.40 -23.81
N ILE A 341 -17.49 6.16 -23.37
CA ILE A 341 -18.45 7.15 -22.87
C ILE A 341 -18.88 6.77 -21.46
N SER A 342 -19.44 5.57 -21.30
CA SER A 342 -19.91 5.04 -20.04
C SER A 342 -18.78 4.39 -19.24
N TYR A 343 -18.94 4.30 -17.93
CA TYR A 343 -17.94 3.70 -17.06
C TYR A 343 -18.55 3.01 -15.85
N TYR A 344 -17.75 2.12 -15.25
CA TYR A 344 -18.04 1.47 -13.98
C TYR A 344 -17.17 2.08 -12.89
N LYS A 345 -17.78 2.32 -11.71
CA LYS A 345 -17.08 2.85 -10.55
C LYS A 345 -17.62 2.22 -9.27
N ILE A 346 -16.75 2.06 -8.26
CA ILE A 346 -17.16 1.58 -6.94
C ILE A 346 -17.35 2.80 -6.03
N PHE A 347 -18.53 2.91 -5.42
CA PHE A 347 -18.82 3.87 -4.35
C PHE A 347 -19.95 3.33 -3.46
N SER A 348 -20.17 3.98 -2.31
CA SER A 348 -21.15 3.51 -1.32
C SER A 348 -22.57 3.67 -1.81
N ASP A 349 -23.36 2.64 -1.61
CA ASP A 349 -24.80 2.67 -1.85
C ASP A 349 -25.54 3.35 -0.67
N LYS A 350 -26.89 3.37 -0.75
CA LYS A 350 -27.75 3.96 0.29
C LYS A 350 -27.62 3.30 1.67
N ASP A 351 -27.16 2.05 1.72
CA ASP A 351 -26.97 1.28 2.94
C ASP A 351 -25.53 1.41 3.48
N GLY A 352 -24.68 2.17 2.79
CA GLY A 352 -23.30 2.45 3.18
C GLY A 352 -22.30 1.35 2.84
N TYR A 353 -22.61 0.48 1.88
CA TYR A 353 -21.67 -0.53 1.38
C TYR A 353 -21.17 -0.17 -0.01
N LYS A 354 -19.88 -0.41 -0.27
CA LYS A 354 -19.24 -0.09 -1.56
C LYS A 354 -19.61 -1.10 -2.62
N HIS A 355 -20.31 -0.63 -3.65
CA HIS A 355 -20.82 -1.44 -4.75
C HIS A 355 -20.43 -0.88 -6.12
N ILE A 356 -20.46 -1.74 -7.13
CA ILE A 356 -20.23 -1.35 -8.52
C ILE A 356 -21.46 -0.68 -9.05
N HIS A 357 -21.27 0.52 -9.61
CA HIS A 357 -22.28 1.29 -10.32
C HIS A 357 -21.85 1.52 -11.77
N TYR A 358 -22.80 1.45 -12.68
CA TYR A 358 -22.65 1.82 -14.08
C TYR A 358 -23.17 3.24 -14.28
N ILE A 359 -22.35 4.10 -14.85
CA ILE A 359 -22.66 5.51 -15.09
C ILE A 359 -22.54 5.79 -16.60
N LYS A 360 -23.63 6.30 -17.19
CA LYS A 360 -23.66 6.71 -18.58
C LYS A 360 -23.67 8.22 -18.73
N ASP A 361 -24.53 8.91 -18.01
CA ASP A 361 -24.78 10.33 -18.17
C ASP A 361 -24.41 11.15 -16.92
N SER A 362 -24.82 10.70 -15.74
CA SER A 362 -24.54 11.36 -14.45
C SER A 362 -24.52 10.35 -13.31
N VAL A 363 -23.86 10.70 -12.20
CA VAL A 363 -23.84 9.87 -10.99
C VAL A 363 -25.24 9.72 -10.37
N GLU A 364 -26.08 10.73 -10.49
CA GLU A 364 -27.47 10.68 -9.99
C GLU A 364 -28.32 9.60 -10.68
N ASN A 365 -28.01 9.30 -11.94
CA ASN A 365 -28.65 8.26 -12.75
C ASN A 365 -27.85 6.96 -12.78
N ALA A 366 -26.91 6.77 -11.85
CA ALA A 366 -26.09 5.57 -11.79
C ALA A 366 -26.93 4.32 -11.53
N ILE A 367 -26.68 3.27 -12.30
CA ILE A 367 -27.34 1.97 -12.14
C ILE A 367 -26.47 1.11 -11.22
N GLN A 368 -26.99 0.74 -10.06
CA GLN A 368 -26.30 -0.16 -9.15
C GLN A 368 -26.26 -1.58 -9.74
N ILE A 369 -25.06 -2.12 -9.91
CA ILE A 369 -24.83 -3.45 -10.53
C ILE A 369 -24.70 -4.54 -9.46
N THR A 370 -24.11 -4.22 -8.31
CA THR A 370 -23.98 -5.16 -7.18
C THR A 370 -24.63 -4.58 -5.95
N SER A 371 -25.10 -5.44 -5.04
CA SER A 371 -25.79 -5.01 -3.82
C SER A 371 -25.64 -6.05 -2.71
N GLY A 372 -25.80 -5.63 -1.45
CA GLY A 372 -25.77 -6.51 -0.27
C GLY A 372 -24.92 -5.94 0.88
N LYS A 373 -24.90 -6.64 2.02
CA LYS A 373 -24.07 -6.26 3.18
C LYS A 373 -22.63 -6.80 3.04
N TRP A 374 -21.97 -6.42 1.97
CA TRP A 374 -20.60 -6.76 1.60
C TRP A 374 -20.09 -5.70 0.63
N GLU A 375 -18.79 -5.70 0.32
CA GLU A 375 -18.20 -4.70 -0.55
C GLU A 375 -17.55 -5.28 -1.80
N ALA A 376 -17.79 -4.64 -2.94
CA ALA A 376 -16.93 -4.73 -4.11
C ALA A 376 -15.66 -3.95 -3.82
N ILE A 377 -14.49 -4.51 -4.18
CA ILE A 377 -13.20 -3.99 -3.73
C ILE A 377 -12.39 -3.42 -4.88
N ASN A 378 -12.32 -4.14 -5.98
CA ASN A 378 -11.59 -3.69 -7.18
C ASN A 378 -12.25 -4.21 -8.45
N ILE A 379 -12.31 -3.36 -9.48
CA ILE A 379 -12.67 -3.75 -10.85
C ILE A 379 -11.36 -3.98 -11.60
N PHE A 380 -11.11 -5.23 -12.00
CA PHE A 380 -9.86 -5.59 -12.69
C PHE A 380 -9.90 -5.30 -14.18
N ARG A 381 -11.02 -5.63 -14.83
CA ARG A 381 -11.16 -5.49 -16.27
C ARG A 381 -12.62 -5.42 -16.67
N VAL A 382 -12.91 -4.55 -17.65
CA VAL A 382 -14.19 -4.50 -18.38
C VAL A 382 -13.89 -4.88 -19.82
N THR A 383 -14.63 -5.82 -20.37
CA THR A 383 -14.62 -6.21 -21.76
C THR A 383 -15.97 -5.88 -22.40
N GLN A 384 -16.19 -6.21 -23.67
CA GLN A 384 -17.45 -5.95 -24.32
C GLN A 384 -18.63 -6.74 -23.69
N ASP A 385 -18.34 -7.92 -23.13
CA ASP A 385 -19.34 -8.88 -22.63
C ASP A 385 -19.21 -9.21 -21.14
N SER A 386 -18.16 -8.75 -20.47
CA SER A 386 -17.86 -9.17 -19.10
C SER A 386 -17.18 -8.08 -18.28
N LEU A 387 -17.50 -8.07 -16.99
CA LEU A 387 -16.82 -7.27 -15.96
C LEU A 387 -16.25 -8.23 -14.91
N PHE A 388 -14.95 -8.10 -14.63
CA PHE A 388 -14.25 -8.88 -13.60
C PHE A 388 -13.91 -8.00 -12.40
N TYR A 389 -14.28 -8.45 -11.21
CA TYR A 389 -14.06 -7.71 -9.97
C TYR A 389 -13.72 -8.62 -8.80
N SER A 390 -13.21 -8.05 -7.71
CA SER A 390 -13.07 -8.74 -6.43
C SER A 390 -14.06 -8.21 -5.41
N SER A 391 -14.50 -9.10 -4.53
CA SER A 391 -15.34 -8.76 -3.38
C SER A 391 -15.11 -9.69 -2.19
N ASN A 392 -15.67 -9.29 -1.03
CA ASN A 392 -15.73 -10.09 0.19
C ASN A 392 -17.13 -10.71 0.44
N GLU A 393 -17.93 -10.83 -0.60
CA GLU A 393 -19.31 -11.34 -0.53
C GLU A 393 -19.39 -12.75 0.04
N PHE A 394 -18.47 -13.64 -0.34
CA PHE A 394 -18.59 -15.05 -0.06
C PHE A 394 -18.50 -15.38 1.43
N GLU A 395 -19.56 -16.05 1.95
CA GLU A 395 -19.73 -16.46 3.36
C GLU A 395 -19.67 -15.30 4.37
N GLY A 396 -19.81 -14.03 3.93
CA GLY A 396 -19.94 -12.86 4.80
C GLY A 396 -18.72 -12.58 5.69
N TYR A 397 -17.52 -13.05 5.31
CA TYR A 397 -16.30 -12.75 6.03
C TYR A 397 -15.49 -11.66 5.31
N PRO A 398 -15.34 -10.46 5.90
CA PRO A 398 -14.73 -9.31 5.23
C PRO A 398 -13.24 -9.48 4.91
N GLY A 399 -12.55 -10.41 5.57
CA GLY A 399 -11.13 -10.73 5.34
C GLY A 399 -10.87 -11.68 4.17
N ARG A 400 -11.90 -12.03 3.39
CA ARG A 400 -11.77 -12.82 2.15
C ARG A 400 -11.74 -11.94 0.92
N ARG A 401 -11.22 -12.50 -0.17
CA ARG A 401 -11.23 -11.88 -1.51
C ARG A 401 -11.48 -12.97 -2.53
N ASN A 402 -12.61 -12.88 -3.22
CA ASN A 402 -12.94 -13.77 -4.32
C ASN A 402 -13.11 -12.97 -5.61
N ILE A 403 -12.83 -13.62 -6.73
CA ILE A 403 -12.95 -13.04 -8.07
C ILE A 403 -14.32 -13.43 -8.63
N TYR A 404 -15.01 -12.43 -9.15
CA TYR A 404 -16.33 -12.57 -9.76
C TYR A 404 -16.32 -12.06 -11.19
N ARG A 405 -17.18 -12.65 -12.00
CA ARG A 405 -17.48 -12.22 -13.36
C ARG A 405 -18.96 -11.88 -13.46
N ILE A 406 -19.27 -10.72 -14.02
CA ILE A 406 -20.62 -10.32 -14.39
C ILE A 406 -20.69 -10.28 -15.92
N SER A 407 -21.72 -10.93 -16.51
CA SER A 407 -21.98 -10.84 -17.95
C SER A 407 -22.68 -9.52 -18.25
N ILE A 408 -22.05 -8.69 -19.10
CA ILE A 408 -22.59 -7.44 -19.60
C ILE A 408 -23.46 -7.73 -20.83
N GLY A 409 -24.62 -7.08 -20.98
CA GLY A 409 -25.50 -7.25 -22.13
C GLY A 409 -26.55 -8.35 -22.01
N SER A 410 -26.50 -9.19 -20.99
CA SER A 410 -27.61 -10.08 -20.61
C SER A 410 -28.51 -9.38 -19.57
N TYR A 411 -29.81 -9.50 -19.72
CA TYR A 411 -30.75 -8.97 -18.72
C TYR A 411 -31.64 -10.09 -18.17
N PRO A 412 -31.63 -10.36 -16.85
CA PRO A 412 -30.77 -9.75 -15.83
C PRO A 412 -29.29 -10.15 -16.01
N PRO A 413 -28.32 -9.31 -15.56
CA PRO A 413 -26.91 -9.65 -15.61
C PRO A 413 -26.64 -10.94 -14.82
N SER A 414 -25.95 -11.90 -15.44
CA SER A 414 -25.58 -13.12 -14.73
C SER A 414 -24.26 -12.88 -13.97
N LYS A 415 -24.26 -13.23 -12.67
CA LYS A 415 -23.08 -13.16 -11.79
C LYS A 415 -22.55 -14.57 -11.51
N LYS A 416 -21.25 -14.78 -11.69
CA LYS A 416 -20.56 -16.02 -11.38
C LYS A 416 -19.37 -15.73 -10.44
N CYS A 417 -19.26 -16.48 -9.35
CA CYS A 417 -18.01 -16.50 -8.60
C CYS A 417 -17.01 -17.44 -9.26
N VAL A 418 -15.88 -16.93 -9.67
CA VAL A 418 -14.83 -17.70 -10.34
C VAL A 418 -14.04 -18.54 -9.33
N THR A 419 -13.82 -18.04 -8.11
CA THR A 419 -12.88 -18.62 -7.14
C THR A 419 -13.52 -19.19 -5.89
N CYS A 420 -14.82 -18.97 -5.61
CA CYS A 420 -15.45 -19.34 -4.34
C CYS A 420 -15.28 -20.82 -3.94
N HIS A 421 -15.23 -21.70 -4.91
CA HIS A 421 -15.09 -23.14 -4.68
C HIS A 421 -13.74 -23.71 -5.20
N LEU A 422 -12.89 -22.84 -5.74
CA LEU A 422 -11.59 -23.24 -6.27
C LEU A 422 -10.60 -23.41 -5.12
N ARG A 423 -10.19 -24.65 -4.83
CA ARG A 423 -9.24 -24.98 -3.73
C ARG A 423 -9.64 -24.38 -2.38
N LYS A 424 -10.93 -24.45 -2.01
CA LYS A 424 -11.56 -23.76 -0.86
C LYS A 424 -10.77 -23.88 0.45
N GLU A 425 -10.22 -25.06 0.75
CA GLU A 425 -9.45 -25.30 1.98
C GLU A 425 -8.08 -24.59 1.98
N ARG A 426 -7.51 -24.39 0.79
CA ARG A 426 -6.20 -23.72 0.61
C ARG A 426 -6.34 -22.22 0.36
N CYS A 427 -7.39 -21.82 -0.34
CA CYS A 427 -7.48 -20.52 -0.99
C CYS A 427 -8.79 -19.80 -0.68
N GLN A 428 -8.68 -18.64 0.01
CA GLN A 428 -9.80 -17.78 0.37
C GLN A 428 -9.49 -16.29 0.13
N TYR A 429 -8.28 -15.99 -0.36
CA TYR A 429 -7.86 -14.62 -0.62
C TYR A 429 -7.14 -14.55 -1.97
N TYR A 430 -7.85 -14.09 -2.98
CA TYR A 430 -7.38 -14.03 -4.36
C TYR A 430 -7.19 -12.60 -4.85
N THR A 431 -6.23 -12.42 -5.74
CA THR A 431 -6.18 -11.33 -6.69
C THR A 431 -6.01 -11.90 -8.10
N ALA A 432 -6.15 -11.06 -9.12
CA ALA A 432 -6.04 -11.47 -10.52
C ALA A 432 -5.22 -10.46 -11.32
N SER A 433 -4.53 -10.96 -12.35
CA SER A 433 -3.81 -10.17 -13.35
C SER A 433 -4.27 -10.60 -14.74
N PHE A 434 -4.81 -9.65 -15.52
CA PHE A 434 -5.45 -9.91 -16.81
C PHE A 434 -4.57 -9.49 -17.97
N SER A 435 -4.52 -10.32 -19.02
CA SER A 435 -4.01 -9.95 -20.33
C SER A 435 -4.98 -8.99 -21.05
N ASP A 436 -4.57 -8.46 -22.19
CA ASP A 436 -5.41 -7.61 -23.00
C ASP A 436 -6.72 -8.32 -23.36
N TYR A 437 -7.84 -7.58 -23.31
CA TYR A 437 -9.21 -8.07 -23.53
C TYR A 437 -9.62 -9.24 -22.63
N ALA A 438 -8.91 -9.48 -21.52
CA ALA A 438 -9.12 -10.61 -20.61
C ALA A 438 -9.09 -11.98 -21.34
N LYS A 439 -8.28 -12.11 -22.38
CA LYS A 439 -8.15 -13.37 -23.13
C LYS A 439 -7.60 -14.48 -22.23
N TYR A 440 -6.64 -14.15 -21.38
CA TYR A 440 -6.11 -14.97 -20.31
C TYR A 440 -5.98 -14.16 -19.02
N TYR A 441 -5.94 -14.84 -17.90
CA TYR A 441 -5.63 -14.20 -16.62
C TYR A 441 -4.90 -15.15 -15.68
N ALA A 442 -4.09 -14.57 -14.79
CA ALA A 442 -3.50 -15.28 -13.69
C ALA A 442 -4.32 -15.03 -12.42
N LEU A 443 -4.62 -16.09 -11.68
CA LEU A 443 -5.12 -16.02 -10.31
C LEU A 443 -3.96 -16.20 -9.35
N ILE A 444 -3.84 -15.31 -8.39
CA ILE A 444 -2.86 -15.38 -7.30
C ILE A 444 -3.63 -15.54 -6.00
N CYS A 445 -3.50 -16.72 -5.38
CA CYS A 445 -4.05 -17.02 -4.07
C CYS A 445 -2.98 -16.77 -3.00
N TYR A 446 -3.32 -15.97 -2.00
CA TYR A 446 -2.44 -15.67 -0.87
C TYR A 446 -2.69 -16.53 0.37
N GLY A 447 -3.73 -17.38 0.39
CA GLY A 447 -4.00 -18.20 1.55
C GLY A 447 -5.47 -18.49 1.85
N PRO A 448 -5.74 -19.06 3.04
CA PRO A 448 -4.88 -19.23 4.22
C PRO A 448 -3.84 -20.34 4.13
N GLY A 449 -3.98 -21.27 3.19
CA GLY A 449 -2.95 -22.27 2.91
C GLY A 449 -1.77 -21.68 2.14
N LEU A 450 -0.84 -22.54 1.71
CA LEU A 450 0.32 -22.10 0.92
C LEU A 450 -0.11 -21.34 -0.34
N PRO A 451 0.46 -20.18 -0.63
CA PRO A 451 0.14 -19.41 -1.83
C PRO A 451 0.35 -20.20 -3.11
N ILE A 452 -0.50 -19.92 -4.11
CA ILE A 452 -0.44 -20.56 -5.42
C ILE A 452 -0.85 -19.56 -6.49
N SER A 453 -0.12 -19.57 -7.61
CA SER A 453 -0.43 -18.78 -8.80
C SER A 453 -0.77 -19.71 -9.96
N THR A 454 -1.88 -19.46 -10.64
CA THR A 454 -2.40 -20.30 -11.73
C THR A 454 -2.82 -19.46 -12.93
N LEU A 455 -2.66 -20.00 -14.14
CA LEU A 455 -3.05 -19.38 -15.40
C LEU A 455 -4.40 -19.95 -15.88
N HIS A 456 -5.29 -19.09 -16.32
CA HIS A 456 -6.65 -19.42 -16.75
C HIS A 456 -6.99 -18.84 -18.12
N ASP A 457 -7.86 -19.54 -18.84
CA ASP A 457 -8.51 -19.04 -20.07
C ASP A 457 -9.67 -18.10 -19.70
N GLY A 458 -9.61 -16.86 -20.15
CA GLY A 458 -10.60 -15.84 -19.80
C GLY A 458 -12.00 -16.04 -20.38
N ARG A 459 -12.14 -16.94 -21.38
CA ARG A 459 -13.41 -17.26 -22.01
C ARG A 459 -14.19 -18.34 -21.26
N THR A 460 -13.47 -19.32 -20.72
CA THR A 460 -14.03 -20.54 -20.09
C THR A 460 -13.85 -20.58 -18.58
N ASP A 461 -12.96 -19.75 -18.02
CA ASP A 461 -12.45 -19.77 -16.64
C ASP A 461 -11.70 -21.07 -16.28
N GLN A 462 -11.33 -21.90 -17.26
CA GLN A 462 -10.59 -23.14 -17.04
C GLN A 462 -9.12 -22.85 -16.71
N GLU A 463 -8.60 -23.58 -15.74
CA GLU A 463 -7.17 -23.55 -15.40
C GLU A 463 -6.36 -24.23 -16.53
N ILE A 464 -5.35 -23.52 -17.03
CA ILE A 464 -4.43 -23.99 -18.07
C ILE A 464 -3.21 -24.67 -17.44
N LYS A 465 -2.59 -23.96 -16.46
CA LYS A 465 -1.42 -24.48 -15.74
C LYS A 465 -1.18 -23.77 -14.41
N ILE A 466 -0.42 -24.42 -13.56
CA ILE A 466 0.13 -23.83 -12.35
C ILE A 466 1.40 -23.05 -12.71
N LEU A 467 1.50 -21.80 -12.26
CA LEU A 467 2.64 -20.92 -12.48
C LEU A 467 3.65 -20.99 -11.32
N GLU A 468 3.12 -21.04 -10.09
CA GLU A 468 3.93 -21.18 -8.85
C GLU A 468 3.08 -21.86 -7.77
N GLU A 469 3.56 -22.92 -7.14
CA GLU A 469 2.82 -23.64 -6.10
C GLU A 469 3.55 -23.76 -4.75
N ASN A 470 4.76 -23.17 -4.64
CA ASN A 470 5.56 -23.14 -3.41
C ASN A 470 5.93 -24.53 -2.85
N LYS A 471 6.26 -25.51 -3.71
CA LYS A 471 6.66 -26.88 -3.28
C LYS A 471 7.88 -26.88 -2.37
N GLU A 472 8.87 -26.03 -2.63
CA GLU A 472 10.06 -25.92 -1.79
C GLU A 472 9.71 -25.49 -0.37
N LEU A 473 8.84 -24.48 -0.26
CA LEU A 473 8.32 -24.01 1.02
C LEU A 473 7.48 -25.08 1.73
N GLU A 474 6.62 -25.79 0.99
CA GLU A 474 5.84 -26.90 1.55
C GLU A 474 6.74 -27.95 2.19
N ASN A 475 7.82 -28.33 1.48
CA ASN A 475 8.79 -29.29 2.01
C ASN A 475 9.52 -28.76 3.24
N ALA A 476 9.92 -27.50 3.24
CA ALA A 476 10.58 -26.87 4.39
C ALA A 476 9.68 -26.83 5.63
N LEU A 477 8.37 -26.67 5.47
CA LEU A 477 7.40 -26.57 6.55
C LEU A 477 6.98 -27.94 7.13
N LYS A 478 7.20 -29.06 6.43
CA LYS A 478 6.78 -30.41 6.89
C LYS A 478 7.26 -30.76 8.31
N ASN A 479 8.45 -30.29 8.68
CA ASN A 479 9.08 -30.60 9.97
C ASN A 479 8.96 -29.44 10.98
N ILE A 480 8.07 -28.47 10.73
CA ILE A 480 7.86 -27.30 11.58
C ILE A 480 6.54 -27.40 12.33
N GLN A 481 6.56 -27.08 13.61
CA GLN A 481 5.36 -26.90 14.43
C GLN A 481 4.81 -25.49 14.20
N LEU A 482 3.89 -25.35 13.25
CA LEU A 482 3.21 -24.08 13.01
C LEU A 482 2.13 -23.83 14.07
N PRO A 483 1.90 -22.56 14.45
CA PRO A 483 0.78 -22.20 15.29
C PRO A 483 -0.54 -22.41 14.53
N LYS A 484 -1.64 -22.53 15.28
CA LYS A 484 -2.99 -22.60 14.72
C LYS A 484 -3.59 -21.21 14.63
N GLU A 485 -4.17 -20.86 13.48
CA GLU A 485 -4.91 -19.61 13.30
C GLU A 485 -6.42 -19.84 13.42
N GLU A 486 -7.10 -18.99 14.17
CA GLU A 486 -8.56 -18.95 14.27
C GLU A 486 -9.05 -17.52 13.96
N ILE A 487 -10.05 -17.41 13.09
CA ILE A 487 -10.72 -16.14 12.76
C ILE A 487 -12.15 -16.25 13.24
N LYS A 488 -12.58 -15.29 14.07
CA LYS A 488 -13.90 -15.28 14.69
C LYS A 488 -14.45 -13.86 14.83
N LYS A 489 -15.72 -13.79 15.18
CA LYS A 489 -16.42 -12.56 15.53
C LYS A 489 -16.40 -12.32 17.03
N LEU A 490 -16.41 -11.07 17.40
CA LEU A 490 -16.61 -10.56 18.74
C LEU A 490 -17.75 -9.55 18.67
N GLU A 491 -18.86 -9.87 19.31
CA GLU A 491 -20.00 -8.94 19.40
C GLU A 491 -19.77 -8.00 20.59
N VAL A 492 -19.76 -6.71 20.32
CA VAL A 492 -19.56 -5.65 21.30
C VAL A 492 -20.67 -4.62 21.09
N ASP A 493 -21.64 -4.58 21.99
CA ASP A 493 -22.83 -3.74 21.87
C ASP A 493 -23.55 -3.95 20.52
N GLU A 494 -23.61 -2.92 19.68
CA GLU A 494 -24.23 -2.99 18.34
C GLU A 494 -23.21 -3.22 17.21
N ILE A 495 -21.95 -3.55 17.54
CA ILE A 495 -20.85 -3.67 16.55
C ILE A 495 -20.30 -5.09 16.56
N THR A 496 -20.03 -5.62 15.38
CA THR A 496 -19.28 -6.86 15.21
C THR A 496 -17.83 -6.54 14.89
N LEU A 497 -16.92 -6.97 15.75
CA LEU A 497 -15.47 -6.89 15.51
C LEU A 497 -14.96 -8.25 15.03
N TRP A 498 -14.13 -8.25 14.00
CA TRP A 498 -13.45 -9.46 13.58
C TRP A 498 -12.07 -9.54 14.22
N TYR A 499 -11.68 -10.73 14.68
CA TYR A 499 -10.36 -10.97 15.20
C TYR A 499 -9.74 -12.23 14.63
N LYS A 500 -8.41 -12.22 14.51
CA LYS A 500 -7.58 -13.40 14.26
C LYS A 500 -6.80 -13.72 15.52
N MET A 501 -6.86 -14.96 15.98
CA MET A 501 -6.08 -15.44 17.09
C MET A 501 -5.11 -16.52 16.62
N ILE A 502 -3.84 -16.37 16.98
CA ILE A 502 -2.76 -17.30 16.65
C ILE A 502 -2.40 -18.02 17.94
N LEU A 503 -2.68 -19.30 17.95
CA LEU A 503 -2.56 -20.16 19.13
C LEU A 503 -1.31 -21.04 19.04
N PRO A 504 -0.60 -21.29 20.16
CA PRO A 504 0.54 -22.19 20.20
C PRO A 504 0.21 -23.58 19.61
N PRO A 505 1.18 -24.29 19.01
CA PRO A 505 0.92 -25.59 18.36
C PRO A 505 0.25 -26.63 19.27
N GLN A 506 0.55 -26.59 20.57
CA GLN A 506 -0.01 -27.50 21.58
C GLN A 506 -0.96 -26.75 22.53
N PHE A 507 -1.79 -25.87 21.94
CA PHE A 507 -2.74 -25.09 22.71
C PHE A 507 -3.73 -25.97 23.49
N ASP A 508 -3.84 -25.68 24.80
CA ASP A 508 -4.73 -26.34 25.73
C ASP A 508 -5.56 -25.31 26.50
N ARG A 509 -6.87 -25.32 26.31
CA ARG A 509 -7.79 -24.36 26.94
C ARG A 509 -7.78 -24.34 28.45
N SER A 510 -7.27 -25.42 29.10
CA SER A 510 -7.17 -25.51 30.54
C SER A 510 -5.97 -24.75 31.13
N LYS A 511 -5.04 -24.32 30.27
CA LYS A 511 -3.85 -23.56 30.63
C LYS A 511 -4.00 -22.06 30.45
N LYS A 512 -3.14 -21.30 31.12
CA LYS A 512 -3.07 -19.84 30.99
C LYS A 512 -1.87 -19.46 30.11
N TYR A 513 -2.10 -18.56 29.14
CA TYR A 513 -1.09 -18.11 28.18
C TYR A 513 -0.88 -16.61 28.22
N PRO A 514 0.35 -16.12 28.02
CA PRO A 514 0.57 -14.70 27.73
C PRO A 514 -0.17 -14.29 26.48
N LEU A 515 -0.70 -13.07 26.46
CA LEU A 515 -1.37 -12.49 25.29
C LEU A 515 -0.54 -11.32 24.73
N LEU A 516 -0.30 -11.33 23.43
CA LEU A 516 0.24 -10.19 22.71
C LEU A 516 -0.80 -9.70 21.69
N ILE A 517 -1.22 -8.45 21.82
CA ILE A 517 -2.02 -7.77 20.82
C ILE A 517 -1.08 -7.16 19.78
N GLN A 518 -1.29 -7.50 18.51
CA GLN A 518 -0.68 -6.79 17.39
C GLN A 518 -1.71 -5.87 16.77
N VAL A 519 -1.47 -4.57 16.75
CA VAL A 519 -2.41 -3.59 16.22
C VAL A 519 -1.77 -2.70 15.16
N TYR A 520 -2.55 -2.40 14.12
CA TYR A 520 -2.35 -1.23 13.28
C TYR A 520 -3.47 -0.21 13.53
N GLY A 521 -4.72 -0.55 13.22
CA GLY A 521 -5.91 0.20 13.59
C GLY A 521 -6.14 1.51 12.82
N GLY A 522 -5.26 1.86 11.88
CA GLY A 522 -5.41 3.06 11.06
C GLY A 522 -6.65 3.03 10.18
N PRO A 523 -7.26 4.19 9.85
CA PRO A 523 -8.42 4.26 8.96
C PRO A 523 -8.18 3.53 7.65
N CYS A 524 -9.21 2.85 7.15
CA CYS A 524 -9.16 2.05 5.93
C CYS A 524 -8.27 0.80 5.97
N SER A 525 -7.68 0.44 7.10
CA SER A 525 -6.84 -0.77 7.22
C SER A 525 -7.67 -2.04 7.41
N GLN A 526 -7.05 -3.20 7.21
CA GLN A 526 -7.59 -4.51 7.54
C GLN A 526 -6.45 -5.46 7.92
N SER A 527 -6.39 -5.90 9.17
CA SER A 527 -5.40 -6.84 9.69
C SER A 527 -5.89 -8.28 9.69
N VAL A 528 -7.19 -8.49 9.87
CA VAL A 528 -7.83 -9.81 9.95
C VAL A 528 -8.19 -10.29 8.55
N ARG A 529 -7.27 -11.05 7.93
CA ARG A 529 -7.38 -11.54 6.55
C ARG A 529 -7.04 -13.04 6.47
N SER A 530 -7.66 -13.74 5.50
CA SER A 530 -7.34 -15.15 5.17
C SER A 530 -6.09 -15.25 4.29
N VAL A 531 -4.93 -14.86 4.79
CA VAL A 531 -3.65 -14.91 4.08
C VAL A 531 -2.65 -15.78 4.83
N PHE A 532 -1.81 -16.48 4.09
CA PHE A 532 -0.70 -17.26 4.64
C PHE A 532 0.40 -16.33 5.16
N ALA A 533 0.89 -16.59 6.36
CA ALA A 533 2.05 -15.88 6.89
C ALA A 533 2.83 -16.75 7.87
N VAL A 534 4.15 -16.81 7.71
CA VAL A 534 5.09 -17.31 8.72
C VAL A 534 6.09 -16.19 8.99
N ASN A 535 5.91 -15.52 10.12
CA ASN A 535 6.62 -14.31 10.48
C ASN A 535 6.96 -14.28 11.98
N TRP A 536 7.38 -13.13 12.50
CA TRP A 536 7.80 -12.97 13.90
C TRP A 536 6.72 -13.40 14.91
N ILE A 537 5.44 -13.05 14.69
CA ILE A 537 4.36 -13.46 15.59
C ILE A 537 4.09 -14.98 15.52
N SER A 538 4.34 -15.60 14.36
CA SER A 538 4.28 -17.06 14.24
C SER A 538 5.38 -17.73 15.09
N TYR A 539 6.58 -17.15 15.11
CA TYR A 539 7.67 -17.57 15.99
C TYR A 539 7.31 -17.40 17.47
N LEU A 540 6.79 -16.25 17.88
CA LEU A 540 6.40 -15.99 19.28
C LEU A 540 5.34 -16.99 19.76
N SER A 541 4.39 -17.34 18.92
CA SER A 541 3.39 -18.33 19.25
C SER A 541 3.97 -19.75 19.28
N SER A 542 4.72 -20.13 18.23
CA SER A 542 5.26 -21.50 18.09
C SER A 542 6.33 -21.86 19.13
N LYS A 543 7.24 -20.91 19.44
CA LYS A 543 8.40 -21.14 20.29
C LYS A 543 8.23 -20.62 21.71
N GLU A 544 7.72 -19.40 21.85
CA GLU A 544 7.62 -18.73 23.14
C GLU A 544 6.25 -18.99 23.82
N GLY A 545 5.33 -19.69 23.12
CA GLY A 545 4.05 -20.12 23.69
C GLY A 545 3.06 -19.00 23.93
N MET A 546 3.17 -17.87 23.23
CA MET A 546 2.27 -16.73 23.36
C MET A 546 1.02 -16.92 22.48
N VAL A 547 -0.13 -16.54 22.99
CA VAL A 547 -1.32 -16.28 22.19
C VAL A 547 -1.18 -14.88 21.59
N ILE A 548 -1.36 -14.78 20.26
CA ILE A 548 -1.32 -13.48 19.57
C ILE A 548 -2.72 -13.18 19.07
N ALA A 549 -3.17 -11.92 19.19
CA ALA A 549 -4.45 -11.52 18.63
C ALA A 549 -4.31 -10.24 17.79
N LEU A 550 -5.02 -10.23 16.66
CA LEU A 550 -5.22 -9.09 15.79
C LEU A 550 -6.70 -8.78 15.76
N VAL A 551 -7.09 -7.51 15.87
CA VAL A 551 -8.49 -7.09 15.91
C VAL A 551 -8.73 -5.96 14.92
N ASP A 552 -9.72 -6.10 14.04
CA ASP A 552 -10.20 -5.03 13.18
C ASP A 552 -11.39 -4.34 13.87
N GLY A 553 -11.12 -3.15 14.41
CA GLY A 553 -12.09 -2.32 15.11
C GLY A 553 -12.74 -1.26 14.22
N ARG A 554 -13.39 -0.29 14.84
CA ARG A 554 -13.96 0.89 14.17
C ARG A 554 -12.85 1.67 13.45
N GLY A 555 -13.17 2.16 12.24
CA GLY A 555 -12.23 2.80 11.32
C GLY A 555 -11.61 1.84 10.29
N THR A 556 -11.70 0.52 10.48
CA THR A 556 -11.22 -0.45 9.50
C THR A 556 -12.18 -0.59 8.31
N ALA A 557 -11.65 -1.02 7.16
CA ALA A 557 -12.39 -1.05 5.91
C ALA A 557 -13.13 -2.38 5.64
N PHE A 558 -13.91 -2.38 4.57
CA PHE A 558 -14.58 -3.54 3.97
C PHE A 558 -15.74 -4.12 4.79
N GLN A 559 -16.32 -3.32 5.67
CA GLN A 559 -17.44 -3.70 6.53
C GLN A 559 -18.54 -2.62 6.56
N GLY A 560 -18.58 -1.73 5.59
CA GLY A 560 -19.52 -0.63 5.44
C GLY A 560 -19.06 0.67 6.10
N ASP A 561 -19.68 1.77 5.66
CA ASP A 561 -19.33 3.14 6.04
C ASP A 561 -19.58 3.44 7.52
N LYS A 562 -20.58 2.80 8.14
CA LYS A 562 -20.87 2.98 9.58
C LYS A 562 -19.64 2.63 10.44
N LEU A 563 -18.97 1.54 10.13
CA LEU A 563 -17.75 1.13 10.84
C LEU A 563 -16.55 1.98 10.41
N LEU A 564 -16.41 2.21 9.11
CA LEU A 564 -15.29 2.94 8.52
C LEU A 564 -15.22 4.39 9.01
N TYR A 565 -16.32 5.12 8.95
CA TYR A 565 -16.38 6.54 9.29
C TYR A 565 -16.57 6.81 10.79
N ALA A 566 -16.67 5.79 11.63
CA ALA A 566 -16.79 5.97 13.07
C ALA A 566 -15.66 6.80 13.69
N VAL A 567 -14.46 6.71 13.11
CA VAL A 567 -13.26 7.43 13.57
C VAL A 567 -13.11 8.84 12.96
N TYR A 568 -14.00 9.23 12.04
CA TYR A 568 -13.93 10.54 11.40
C TYR A 568 -13.97 11.66 12.42
N ARG A 569 -12.96 12.55 12.38
CA ARG A 569 -12.70 13.66 13.30
C ARG A 569 -12.36 13.25 14.74
N LYS A 570 -12.14 11.93 14.99
CA LYS A 570 -11.96 11.37 16.34
C LYS A 570 -10.84 10.31 16.42
N LEU A 571 -9.76 10.50 15.64
CA LEU A 571 -8.62 9.58 15.71
C LEU A 571 -8.07 9.47 17.14
N GLY A 572 -7.71 8.26 17.57
CA GLY A 572 -7.20 7.97 18.91
C GLY A 572 -8.28 7.67 19.96
N VAL A 573 -9.54 7.47 19.55
CA VAL A 573 -10.64 7.14 20.45
C VAL A 573 -11.13 5.71 20.21
N TYR A 574 -11.94 5.50 19.21
CA TYR A 574 -12.64 4.23 19.01
C TYR A 574 -11.74 3.06 18.65
N GLU A 575 -10.72 3.28 17.83
CA GLU A 575 -9.74 2.25 17.48
C GLU A 575 -8.91 1.80 18.69
N VAL A 576 -8.74 2.66 19.70
CA VAL A 576 -8.11 2.31 20.97
C VAL A 576 -9.07 1.57 21.90
N GLU A 577 -10.29 2.09 22.06
CA GLU A 577 -11.36 1.47 22.87
C GLU A 577 -11.65 0.04 22.43
N ASP A 578 -11.70 -0.21 21.12
CA ASP A 578 -12.00 -1.52 20.56
C ASP A 578 -10.91 -2.55 20.87
N GLN A 579 -9.62 -2.15 20.90
CA GLN A 579 -8.52 -3.02 21.33
C GLN A 579 -8.66 -3.38 22.82
N ILE A 580 -8.93 -2.39 23.67
CA ILE A 580 -9.12 -2.59 25.12
C ILE A 580 -10.32 -3.51 25.39
N THR A 581 -11.42 -3.29 24.69
CA THR A 581 -12.63 -4.11 24.81
C THR A 581 -12.38 -5.54 24.38
N ALA A 582 -11.67 -5.73 23.26
CA ALA A 582 -11.30 -7.05 22.78
C ALA A 582 -10.43 -7.80 23.81
N VAL A 583 -9.45 -7.14 24.43
CA VAL A 583 -8.61 -7.73 25.49
C VAL A 583 -9.45 -8.22 26.66
N ARG A 584 -10.41 -7.42 27.14
CA ARG A 584 -11.33 -7.84 28.22
C ARG A 584 -12.10 -9.11 27.81
N LYS A 585 -12.63 -9.16 26.59
CA LYS A 585 -13.32 -10.32 26.06
C LYS A 585 -12.42 -11.55 25.90
N PHE A 586 -11.15 -11.38 25.57
CA PHE A 586 -10.19 -12.48 25.52
C PHE A 586 -9.86 -13.04 26.91
N ILE A 587 -9.79 -12.19 27.94
CA ILE A 587 -9.65 -12.61 29.34
C ILE A 587 -10.85 -13.49 29.76
N GLU A 588 -12.09 -13.09 29.42
CA GLU A 588 -13.31 -13.85 29.70
C GLU A 588 -13.30 -15.25 29.09
N MET A 589 -12.49 -15.51 28.04
CA MET A 589 -12.36 -16.86 27.43
C MET A 589 -11.68 -17.87 28.34
N GLY A 590 -11.02 -17.44 29.43
CA GLY A 590 -10.52 -18.28 30.51
C GLY A 590 -9.10 -18.82 30.33
N PHE A 591 -8.48 -18.69 29.17
CA PHE A 591 -7.10 -19.19 28.91
C PHE A 591 -6.03 -18.11 28.79
N ILE A 592 -6.39 -16.83 28.98
CA ILE A 592 -5.41 -15.74 29.00
C ILE A 592 -4.92 -15.49 30.43
N ASP A 593 -3.63 -15.31 30.59
CA ASP A 593 -3.00 -14.87 31.83
C ASP A 593 -3.07 -13.35 31.94
N GLU A 594 -3.92 -12.87 32.82
CA GLU A 594 -4.21 -11.44 33.00
C GLU A 594 -2.98 -10.62 33.43
N LYS A 595 -1.99 -11.28 34.03
CA LYS A 595 -0.73 -10.65 34.45
C LYS A 595 0.31 -10.57 33.35
N ARG A 596 0.08 -11.21 32.21
CA ARG A 596 1.01 -11.26 31.07
C ARG A 596 0.35 -10.86 29.77
N ILE A 597 -0.11 -9.60 29.70
CA ILE A 597 -0.73 -9.02 28.52
C ILE A 597 0.13 -7.88 28.01
N ALA A 598 0.46 -7.90 26.72
CA ALA A 598 1.21 -6.85 26.04
C ALA A 598 0.50 -6.41 24.76
N ILE A 599 0.86 -5.21 24.28
CA ILE A 599 0.42 -4.66 23.01
C ILE A 599 1.61 -4.11 22.24
N TRP A 600 1.62 -4.29 20.92
CA TRP A 600 2.61 -3.68 20.05
C TRP A 600 2.02 -3.24 18.73
N GLY A 601 2.65 -2.22 18.15
CA GLY A 601 2.29 -1.75 16.82
C GLY A 601 3.34 -0.82 16.22
N TRP A 602 3.25 -0.62 14.91
CA TRP A 602 4.12 0.20 14.10
C TRP A 602 3.34 1.35 13.48
N SER A 603 3.96 2.55 13.39
CA SER A 603 3.34 3.72 12.75
C SER A 603 2.03 4.11 13.45
N TYR A 604 0.90 4.10 12.77
CA TYR A 604 -0.42 4.26 13.39
C TYR A 604 -0.66 3.25 14.52
N GLY A 605 -0.22 1.99 14.33
CA GLY A 605 -0.30 0.96 15.36
C GLY A 605 0.55 1.28 16.60
N GLY A 606 1.69 1.95 16.42
CA GLY A 606 2.49 2.48 17.54
C GLY A 606 1.76 3.57 18.32
N TYR A 607 1.02 4.43 17.64
CA TYR A 607 0.12 5.42 18.23
C TYR A 607 -1.00 4.75 19.04
N VAL A 608 -1.71 3.79 18.46
CA VAL A 608 -2.78 3.04 19.14
C VAL A 608 -2.24 2.28 20.33
N SER A 609 -1.09 1.59 20.20
CA SER A 609 -0.42 0.89 21.31
C SER A 609 -0.07 1.85 22.46
N SER A 610 0.51 2.99 22.16
CA SER A 610 0.86 3.99 23.15
C SER A 610 -0.37 4.53 23.90
N LEU A 611 -1.46 4.83 23.18
CA LEU A 611 -2.71 5.29 23.80
C LEU A 611 -3.39 4.19 24.63
N ALA A 612 -3.35 2.93 24.18
CA ALA A 612 -3.89 1.81 24.94
C ALA A 612 -3.13 1.57 26.25
N LEU A 613 -1.79 1.65 26.23
CA LEU A 613 -0.94 1.58 27.41
C LEU A 613 -1.25 2.72 28.39
N ALA A 614 -1.43 3.93 27.86
CA ALA A 614 -1.74 5.15 28.61
C ALA A 614 -3.24 5.32 28.90
N SER A 615 -4.05 4.28 28.78
CA SER A 615 -5.50 4.35 29.07
C SER A 615 -5.86 4.32 30.54
N GLY A 616 -4.91 4.00 31.43
CA GLY A 616 -5.14 3.85 32.85
C GLY A 616 -5.97 2.62 33.24
N THR A 617 -6.19 1.67 32.33
CA THR A 617 -7.02 0.49 32.59
C THR A 617 -6.32 -0.61 33.40
N GLY A 618 -4.98 -0.59 33.47
CA GLY A 618 -4.18 -1.63 34.13
C GLY A 618 -4.19 -3.01 33.43
N LEU A 619 -4.72 -3.08 32.19
CA LEU A 619 -4.82 -4.34 31.45
C LEU A 619 -3.49 -4.81 30.86
N PHE A 620 -2.63 -3.87 30.49
CA PHE A 620 -1.37 -4.18 29.84
C PHE A 620 -0.21 -4.06 30.80
N LYS A 621 0.62 -5.10 30.89
CA LYS A 621 1.86 -5.08 31.66
C LYS A 621 2.96 -4.31 30.93
N CYS A 622 3.06 -4.48 29.62
CA CYS A 622 4.05 -3.80 28.81
C CYS A 622 3.57 -3.57 27.37
N GLY A 623 4.33 -2.76 26.63
CA GLY A 623 4.07 -2.59 25.19
C GLY A 623 5.22 -1.97 24.43
N ILE A 624 5.12 -2.09 23.11
CA ILE A 624 6.14 -1.65 22.16
C ILE A 624 5.50 -0.73 21.13
N ALA A 625 6.08 0.44 20.93
CA ALA A 625 5.71 1.36 19.86
C ALA A 625 6.89 1.57 18.91
N VAL A 626 6.71 1.17 17.65
CA VAL A 626 7.71 1.35 16.61
C VAL A 626 7.29 2.49 15.71
N ALA A 627 8.13 3.52 15.59
CA ALA A 627 7.91 4.71 14.79
C ALA A 627 6.49 5.31 14.94
N PRO A 628 6.02 5.54 16.19
CA PRO A 628 4.65 5.94 16.45
C PRO A 628 4.37 7.38 16.01
N VAL A 629 3.15 7.66 15.53
CA VAL A 629 2.59 9.01 15.60
C VAL A 629 2.37 9.36 17.07
N SER A 630 2.64 10.61 17.46
CA SER A 630 2.43 11.10 18.83
C SER A 630 1.43 12.24 18.92
N SER A 631 1.36 13.04 17.86
CA SER A 631 0.39 14.12 17.65
C SER A 631 0.08 14.26 16.19
N TRP A 632 -1.17 14.45 15.86
CA TRP A 632 -1.61 14.65 14.47
C TRP A 632 -1.17 16.00 13.88
N GLU A 633 -0.81 16.97 14.73
CA GLU A 633 -0.19 18.22 14.27
C GLU A 633 1.22 18.02 13.68
N TYR A 634 1.84 16.84 13.90
CA TYR A 634 3.18 16.52 13.37
C TYR A 634 3.15 15.72 12.09
N TYR A 635 1.98 15.26 11.64
CA TYR A 635 1.85 14.42 10.47
C TYR A 635 1.33 15.20 9.24
N ALA A 636 1.47 14.57 8.05
CA ALA A 636 1.17 15.17 6.76
C ALA A 636 -0.27 15.71 6.67
N SER A 637 -0.42 16.90 6.06
CA SER A 637 -1.70 17.61 5.90
C SER A 637 -2.75 16.76 5.19
N ILE A 638 -2.40 16.16 4.04
CA ILE A 638 -3.34 15.39 3.21
C ILE A 638 -3.95 14.21 3.99
N TYR A 639 -3.13 13.42 4.67
CA TYR A 639 -3.61 12.32 5.52
C TYR A 639 -4.40 12.83 6.72
N THR A 640 -3.79 13.73 7.49
CA THR A 640 -4.34 14.14 8.77
C THR A 640 -5.65 14.90 8.61
N GLU A 641 -5.72 15.86 7.70
CA GLU A 641 -6.92 16.67 7.49
C GLU A 641 -8.06 15.87 6.85
N ARG A 642 -7.76 14.82 6.08
CA ARG A 642 -8.77 13.88 5.56
C ARG A 642 -9.59 13.28 6.68
N PHE A 643 -8.96 12.91 7.79
CA PHE A 643 -9.59 12.19 8.89
C PHE A 643 -9.96 13.09 10.07
N MET A 644 -9.25 14.19 10.27
CA MET A 644 -9.39 15.07 11.45
C MET A 644 -9.97 16.44 11.16
N GLY A 645 -9.98 16.90 9.90
CA GLY A 645 -10.23 18.31 9.57
C GLY A 645 -9.05 19.20 9.96
N PHE A 646 -9.26 20.50 10.13
CA PHE A 646 -8.20 21.47 10.42
C PHE A 646 -7.88 21.58 11.92
N PRO A 647 -6.59 21.78 12.28
CA PRO A 647 -6.18 22.06 13.68
C PRO A 647 -6.41 23.53 14.04
N THR A 648 -7.61 24.05 13.81
CA THR A 648 -7.99 25.45 14.11
C THR A 648 -9.10 25.50 15.17
N LYS A 649 -9.22 26.65 15.87
CA LYS A 649 -10.24 26.84 16.90
C LYS A 649 -11.66 26.68 16.35
N ASP A 650 -11.85 27.07 15.10
CA ASP A 650 -13.17 27.04 14.45
C ASP A 650 -13.52 25.67 13.86
N ASP A 651 -12.58 24.69 13.94
CA ASP A 651 -12.82 23.36 13.41
C ASP A 651 -12.55 22.25 14.44
N ASN A 652 -11.33 21.70 14.60
CA ASN A 652 -11.11 20.50 15.41
C ASN A 652 -9.89 20.57 16.35
N LEU A 653 -9.38 21.75 16.65
CA LEU A 653 -8.16 21.95 17.47
C LEU A 653 -8.22 21.23 18.83
N GLU A 654 -9.38 21.23 19.47
CA GLU A 654 -9.54 20.59 20.78
C GLU A 654 -9.23 19.09 20.71
N HIS A 655 -9.75 18.40 19.69
CA HIS A 655 -9.48 16.98 19.53
C HIS A 655 -8.02 16.70 19.16
N TYR A 656 -7.40 17.53 18.31
CA TYR A 656 -5.96 17.43 18.04
C TYR A 656 -5.13 17.46 19.33
N LYS A 657 -5.44 18.34 20.27
CA LYS A 657 -4.75 18.45 21.56
C LYS A 657 -5.02 17.27 22.49
N ASN A 658 -6.26 16.81 22.54
CA ASN A 658 -6.69 15.74 23.45
C ASN A 658 -6.29 14.33 22.97
N SER A 659 -5.96 14.16 21.71
CA SER A 659 -5.57 12.88 21.10
C SER A 659 -4.06 12.60 21.11
N THR A 660 -3.26 13.42 21.79
CA THR A 660 -1.81 13.25 21.84
C THR A 660 -1.39 12.20 22.88
N VAL A 661 -0.29 11.48 22.56
CA VAL A 661 0.33 10.53 23.50
C VAL A 661 0.94 11.29 24.69
N MET A 662 1.56 12.46 24.45
CA MET A 662 2.23 13.27 25.46
C MET A 662 1.30 13.71 26.60
N ALA A 663 0.04 14.00 26.29
CA ALA A 663 -0.96 14.41 27.30
C ALA A 663 -1.25 13.32 28.34
N ARG A 664 -0.82 12.08 28.08
CA ARG A 664 -1.05 10.90 28.91
C ARG A 664 0.23 10.32 29.52
N ALA A 665 1.33 11.05 29.53
CA ALA A 665 2.64 10.56 29.96
C ALA A 665 2.64 9.95 31.38
N GLU A 666 1.88 10.48 32.31
CA GLU A 666 1.81 10.00 33.71
C GLU A 666 1.21 8.59 33.83
N TYR A 667 0.35 8.18 32.91
CA TYR A 667 -0.27 6.84 32.91
C TYR A 667 0.69 5.72 32.53
N PHE A 668 1.89 6.03 32.00
CA PHE A 668 2.93 5.05 31.73
C PHE A 668 3.70 4.58 32.99
N ARG A 669 3.47 5.15 34.18
CA ARG A 669 4.23 4.80 35.38
C ARG A 669 4.19 3.32 35.79
N ASN A 670 3.11 2.61 35.40
CA ASN A 670 2.88 1.24 35.81
C ASN A 670 2.97 0.25 34.63
N VAL A 671 3.56 0.65 33.51
CA VAL A 671 3.72 -0.20 32.33
C VAL A 671 5.16 -0.15 31.83
N ASP A 672 5.72 -1.30 31.47
CA ASP A 672 7.01 -1.34 30.78
C ASP A 672 6.81 -0.88 29.34
N TYR A 673 7.49 0.19 28.91
CA TYR A 673 7.34 0.78 27.60
C TYR A 673 8.64 0.78 26.81
N LEU A 674 8.60 0.21 25.60
CA LEU A 674 9.70 0.24 24.63
C LEU A 674 9.33 1.12 23.44
N LEU A 675 10.06 2.21 23.27
CA LEU A 675 9.91 3.19 22.20
C LEU A 675 11.03 3.04 21.16
N ILE A 676 10.69 2.80 19.91
CA ILE A 676 11.64 2.55 18.82
C ILE A 676 11.41 3.51 17.67
N HIS A 677 12.48 4.07 17.08
CA HIS A 677 12.36 4.93 15.89
C HIS A 677 13.65 4.98 15.07
N GLY A 678 13.50 5.19 13.75
CA GLY A 678 14.61 5.51 12.86
C GLY A 678 14.88 7.02 12.84
N THR A 679 16.15 7.42 12.88
CA THR A 679 16.49 8.86 12.94
C THR A 679 16.31 9.58 11.59
N ALA A 680 16.25 8.83 10.48
CA ALA A 680 16.00 9.33 9.13
C ALA A 680 14.59 8.98 8.61
N ASP A 681 13.62 8.85 9.52
CA ASP A 681 12.23 8.62 9.17
C ASP A 681 11.64 9.89 8.51
N ASP A 682 11.41 9.80 7.20
CA ASP A 682 10.86 10.88 6.37
C ASP A 682 9.33 10.93 6.39
N ASN A 683 8.68 9.90 6.93
CA ASN A 683 7.23 9.74 7.00
C ASN A 683 6.69 10.19 8.37
N VAL A 684 6.86 9.37 9.40
CA VAL A 684 6.59 9.74 10.79
C VAL A 684 7.89 10.22 11.40
N HIS A 685 8.12 11.53 11.39
CA HIS A 685 9.41 12.10 11.77
C HIS A 685 9.79 11.70 13.19
N PHE A 686 11.10 11.52 13.42
CA PHE A 686 11.69 11.23 14.73
C PHE A 686 11.22 12.21 15.81
N GLN A 687 10.81 13.43 15.46
CA GLN A 687 10.14 14.40 16.33
C GLN A 687 9.03 13.76 17.16
N ASN A 688 8.24 12.83 16.60
CA ASN A 688 7.15 12.18 17.33
C ASN A 688 7.66 11.43 18.57
N SER A 689 8.68 10.57 18.40
CA SER A 689 9.28 9.84 19.53
C SER A 689 10.07 10.74 20.45
N ALA A 690 10.75 11.76 19.94
CA ALA A 690 11.45 12.75 20.77
C ALA A 690 10.48 13.49 21.72
N GLN A 691 9.28 13.84 21.26
CA GLN A 691 8.26 14.48 22.08
C GLN A 691 7.64 13.52 23.11
N ILE A 692 7.41 12.24 22.75
CA ILE A 692 7.01 11.21 23.72
C ILE A 692 8.08 11.09 24.82
N ALA A 693 9.34 10.90 24.43
CA ALA A 693 10.45 10.77 25.38
C ALA A 693 10.56 11.97 26.30
N LYS A 694 10.46 13.19 25.78
CA LYS A 694 10.46 14.43 26.57
C LYS A 694 9.30 14.44 27.58
N ALA A 695 8.11 14.06 27.18
CA ALA A 695 6.94 14.04 28.07
C ALA A 695 7.10 13.01 29.20
N LEU A 696 7.60 11.80 28.88
CA LEU A 696 7.87 10.76 29.88
C LEU A 696 8.94 11.18 30.88
N VAL A 697 10.06 11.79 30.43
CA VAL A 697 11.09 12.33 31.30
C VAL A 697 10.53 13.43 32.23
N ASN A 698 9.73 14.35 31.70
CA ASN A 698 9.11 15.41 32.52
C ASN A 698 8.12 14.83 33.55
N ALA A 699 7.44 13.74 33.24
CA ALA A 699 6.55 13.02 34.14
C ALA A 699 7.30 12.07 35.09
N GLN A 700 8.64 12.00 35.02
CA GLN A 700 9.49 11.09 35.82
C GLN A 700 9.05 9.62 35.66
N VAL A 701 8.77 9.22 34.43
CA VAL A 701 8.43 7.86 34.04
C VAL A 701 9.65 7.21 33.42
N ASP A 702 10.00 6.02 33.89
CA ASP A 702 11.06 5.21 33.28
C ASP A 702 10.55 4.48 32.03
N PHE A 703 11.39 4.37 31.01
CA PHE A 703 11.07 3.67 29.75
C PHE A 703 12.34 3.25 29.01
N GLN A 704 12.21 2.28 28.11
CA GLN A 704 13.30 1.88 27.22
C GLN A 704 13.14 2.56 25.87
N ALA A 705 14.26 2.97 25.25
CA ALA A 705 14.27 3.55 23.92
C ALA A 705 15.36 2.94 23.06
N MET A 706 15.06 2.73 21.75
CA MET A 706 16.02 2.28 20.76
C MET A 706 15.92 3.14 19.49
N TRP A 707 17.00 3.83 19.18
CA TRP A 707 17.10 4.65 18.00
C TRP A 707 17.97 3.97 16.95
N TYR A 708 17.46 3.89 15.71
CA TYR A 708 18.18 3.34 14.58
C TYR A 708 18.70 4.49 13.71
N SER A 709 20.00 4.75 13.80
CA SER A 709 20.64 5.81 13.02
C SER A 709 20.47 5.59 11.54
N ASP A 710 20.12 6.66 10.81
CA ASP A 710 19.95 6.71 9.36
C ASP A 710 18.91 5.77 8.76
N GLN A 711 18.12 5.12 9.62
CA GLN A 711 17.02 4.29 9.17
C GLN A 711 15.75 5.11 8.97
N ASN A 712 15.04 4.83 7.86
CA ASN A 712 13.75 5.40 7.54
C ASN A 712 12.61 4.67 8.26
N HIS A 713 11.36 4.98 7.90
CA HIS A 713 10.15 4.41 8.49
C HIS A 713 10.09 2.87 8.46
N GLY A 714 10.73 2.23 7.50
CA GLY A 714 10.71 0.78 7.30
C GLY A 714 11.73 0.00 8.15
N LEU A 715 12.72 0.64 8.78
CA LEU A 715 13.79 -0.01 9.56
C LEU A 715 14.33 -1.27 8.88
N SER A 716 14.81 -1.14 7.66
CA SER A 716 15.12 -2.25 6.76
C SER A 716 16.55 -2.80 6.91
N GLY A 717 16.85 -3.90 6.20
CA GLY A 717 18.18 -4.51 6.18
C GLY A 717 18.58 -5.14 7.51
N LEU A 718 19.82 -4.93 7.95
CA LEU A 718 20.34 -5.48 9.21
C LEU A 718 19.59 -4.95 10.44
N SER A 719 19.04 -3.74 10.36
CA SER A 719 18.24 -3.15 11.43
C SER A 719 16.99 -3.96 11.73
N THR A 720 16.37 -4.59 10.73
CA THR A 720 15.21 -5.47 10.92
C THR A 720 15.55 -6.64 11.84
N ASN A 721 16.70 -7.28 11.65
CA ASN A 721 17.13 -8.42 12.46
C ASN A 721 17.36 -8.01 13.92
N HIS A 722 18.03 -6.87 14.13
CA HIS A 722 18.25 -6.34 15.47
C HIS A 722 16.91 -5.95 16.12
N LEU A 723 16.02 -5.28 15.41
CA LEU A 723 14.71 -4.85 15.86
C LEU A 723 13.90 -6.00 16.45
N TYR A 724 13.66 -7.06 15.67
CA TYR A 724 12.85 -8.19 16.13
C TYR A 724 13.53 -8.99 17.24
N THR A 725 14.85 -9.07 17.26
CA THR A 725 15.61 -9.66 18.36
C THR A 725 15.42 -8.85 19.64
N HIS A 726 15.55 -7.53 19.57
CA HIS A 726 15.39 -6.64 20.71
C HIS A 726 13.96 -6.65 21.26
N MET A 727 12.96 -6.57 20.39
CA MET A 727 11.54 -6.69 20.77
C MET A 727 11.23 -8.04 21.44
N THR A 728 11.81 -9.13 20.94
CA THR A 728 11.66 -10.45 21.56
C THR A 728 12.23 -10.49 22.97
N HIS A 729 13.44 -9.92 23.18
CA HIS A 729 14.06 -9.88 24.50
C HIS A 729 13.23 -9.03 25.46
N PHE A 730 12.73 -7.88 25.04
CA PHE A 730 11.87 -7.03 25.85
C PHE A 730 10.59 -7.77 26.29
N LEU A 731 9.87 -8.45 25.39
CA LEU A 731 8.67 -9.21 25.74
C LEU A 731 8.96 -10.36 26.71
N LYS A 732 10.08 -11.07 26.51
CA LYS A 732 10.49 -12.17 27.40
C LYS A 732 10.82 -11.63 28.79
N GLN A 733 11.51 -10.52 28.89
CA GLN A 733 11.80 -9.86 30.16
C GLN A 733 10.52 -9.43 30.87
N CYS A 734 9.63 -8.74 30.17
CA CYS A 734 8.34 -8.30 30.69
C CYS A 734 7.51 -9.48 31.25
N PHE A 735 7.41 -10.59 30.53
CA PHE A 735 6.60 -11.73 30.94
C PHE A 735 7.26 -12.66 31.97
N SER A 736 8.57 -12.55 32.20
CA SER A 736 9.31 -13.35 33.17
C SER A 736 9.50 -12.65 34.52
N SER A 737 9.35 -11.32 34.60
CA SER A 737 9.40 -10.59 35.85
C SER A 737 8.18 -10.99 36.70
N SER A 738 8.42 -11.75 37.78
CA SER A 738 7.46 -11.87 38.87
C SER A 738 7.37 -10.52 39.57
N ASP A 739 6.18 -10.06 39.84
CA ASP A 739 5.91 -8.86 40.67
C ASP A 739 6.54 -8.96 42.04
#